data_02776f8e782524bb4d3a13ea9c85e511
#
_entry.id   02776f8e782524bb4d3a13ea9c85e511
#
_cell.length_a   1.000
_cell.length_b   1.000
_cell.length_c   1.000
_cell.angle_alpha   90.00
_cell.angle_beta   90.00
_cell.angle_gamma   90.00
#
_symmetry.space_group_name_H-M   'P 1'
#
loop_
_entity.id
_entity.type
_entity.pdbx_description
1 polymer ?
#
loop_
_entity_poly.entity_id
_entity_poly.type
_entity_poly.pdbx_seq_one_letter_code
_entity_poly.pdbx_strand_id
1 'polypeptide(L)'
;MGNFEKGSEWRIWDLHVHTSASYDYQYKSTDADEKMVEAWKSHNIKAVAITDHFLINSERIKNLRELAPEMLILPGVELRTDKGGANIHVIGIFPENNENLDRLNQSFTYNLLPKAKSKDNVESIYWDFKDIVEFIGSENGILTTHAGSKSNGIDSEIHTSTEDPYKYIKYAIKDEYAQNVHIFEVGNMKSYRAYQERIFPRIGVRPLIICSDNHNPNNYTRNENLWIKGDLSFNGLMQAIEHPEERIFVGNKPPKVLHEETQAQYIIDSIEIRKNENPKNTAKWFDTRLELNSSLVAIIGNKGSGKSALSDVFGLIGDSNNIVECSFLTKDRFNKSPEKYGEDYNVEISWLDGHEEKKNSLVCEFNPQEKPDKIQYLPQKYIEKVCSNLGDTFQEEINRVLYSYINLETRGVAKNFNELIEIKTRPIKVEINRLKERLDSINTKIISLEDKMKNSYRISVNNAFESLNDTLERHIQSIPKEISKPNTEEDLEKEKEIQEFDRRIEQIASLIQGKKNEIYDFNRRIDTFNELRALVNKEVRNIDSLNSAITSSLEMEGAVEDFQLSYTSPLEKYNEIIIQLEALKNVAANYLVSGITDSLVDELDKVKSNKSLLVEESSKNIREYQEYLVLLETWTKQRDDIIGDEQKEGSIEYLTKERDYLNSIIGNDMQILIQQREDTIKEIYSKKNETVEVFNELYRPVHIELKRILEAIDDNIEFSAILNIDMKIGDGILELVNKQYTGIFNGKEESYKLVRGLITDLDATDSDNIIEF
;
A
#
# COMPACT_ATOMS: atom_id res chain seq x y z
N MET A 1 14.53 40.48 -26.98
CA MET A 1 14.62 39.05 -26.69
C MET A 1 13.73 38.83 -25.48
N GLY A 2 12.66 38.08 -25.61
CA GLY A 2 11.78 37.76 -24.46
C GLY A 2 12.60 37.05 -23.40
N ASN A 3 12.37 37.38 -22.15
CA ASN A 3 12.92 36.65 -21.01
C ASN A 3 12.29 35.28 -20.95
N PHE A 4 12.93 34.26 -21.53
CA PHE A 4 12.55 32.86 -21.39
C PHE A 4 13.17 32.31 -20.09
N GLU A 5 12.87 32.96 -18.97
CA GLU A 5 13.59 32.68 -17.73
C GLU A 5 13.39 31.25 -17.23
N LYS A 6 12.18 30.72 -17.35
CA LYS A 6 11.85 29.37 -16.83
C LYS A 6 11.32 28.39 -17.89
N GLY A 7 11.19 28.81 -19.16
CA GLY A 7 10.60 28.01 -20.23
C GLY A 7 9.09 27.80 -20.09
N SER A 8 8.61 26.64 -20.49
CA SER A 8 7.16 26.35 -20.52
C SER A 8 6.59 26.18 -19.12
N GLU A 9 5.71 27.07 -18.71
CA GLU A 9 4.97 27.04 -17.45
C GLU A 9 3.46 26.98 -17.70
N TRP A 10 2.71 26.47 -16.73
CA TRP A 10 1.26 26.51 -16.77
C TRP A 10 0.75 27.91 -16.48
N ARG A 11 0.04 28.50 -17.46
CA ARG A 11 -0.58 29.82 -17.33
C ARG A 11 -2.02 29.79 -17.81
N ILE A 12 -2.85 30.69 -17.29
CA ILE A 12 -4.24 30.83 -17.72
C ILE A 12 -4.28 31.65 -19.00
N TRP A 13 -4.92 31.11 -20.03
CA TRP A 13 -5.12 31.72 -21.33
C TRP A 13 -6.61 31.90 -21.60
N ASP A 14 -6.94 32.86 -22.45
CA ASP A 14 -8.26 33.06 -23.03
C ASP A 14 -8.16 33.34 -24.53
N LEU A 15 -8.45 32.35 -25.36
CA LEU A 15 -8.23 32.41 -26.80
C LEU A 15 -9.44 32.89 -27.59
N HIS A 16 -10.50 33.42 -26.92
CA HIS A 16 -11.69 33.92 -27.54
C HIS A 16 -12.24 35.11 -26.75
N VAL A 17 -11.81 36.33 -27.14
CA VAL A 17 -12.19 37.58 -26.48
C VAL A 17 -12.53 38.64 -27.52
N HIS A 18 -13.65 39.34 -27.32
CA HIS A 18 -14.08 40.46 -28.15
C HIS A 18 -13.71 41.79 -27.50
N THR A 19 -13.53 42.80 -28.36
CA THR A 19 -13.31 44.19 -27.93
C THR A 19 -14.50 45.09 -28.33
N SER A 20 -14.47 46.34 -27.91
CA SER A 20 -15.49 47.31 -28.33
C SER A 20 -15.50 47.60 -29.85
N ALA A 21 -14.56 47.06 -30.61
CA ALA A 21 -14.60 47.05 -32.09
C ALA A 21 -15.55 46.05 -32.69
N SER A 22 -15.86 44.95 -31.97
CA SER A 22 -16.85 43.96 -32.40
C SER A 22 -18.24 44.58 -32.43
N TYR A 23 -19.05 44.27 -33.46
CA TYR A 23 -20.36 44.89 -33.66
C TYR A 23 -21.36 44.61 -32.52
N ASP A 24 -21.26 43.50 -31.87
CA ASP A 24 -22.13 43.03 -30.80
C ASP A 24 -21.61 43.28 -29.39
N TYR A 25 -20.45 43.92 -29.26
CA TYR A 25 -19.84 44.27 -27.96
C TYR A 25 -20.75 45.20 -27.15
N GLN A 26 -21.01 44.86 -25.90
CA GLN A 26 -22.01 45.51 -25.05
C GLN A 26 -21.50 46.78 -24.36
N TYR A 27 -20.16 46.96 -24.19
CA TYR A 27 -19.57 48.09 -23.51
C TYR A 27 -18.67 48.89 -24.45
N LYS A 28 -19.18 49.99 -24.98
CA LYS A 28 -18.51 50.83 -26.00
C LYS A 28 -18.01 52.17 -25.44
N SER A 29 -17.63 52.21 -24.16
CA SER A 29 -17.03 53.40 -23.55
C SER A 29 -15.56 53.55 -23.92
N THR A 30 -15.01 54.74 -23.74
CA THR A 30 -13.60 55.07 -24.05
C THR A 30 -12.60 54.36 -23.13
N ASP A 31 -13.05 53.90 -21.94
CA ASP A 31 -12.28 53.14 -20.95
C ASP A 31 -12.43 51.60 -21.11
N ALA A 32 -12.94 51.15 -22.27
CA ALA A 32 -13.22 49.73 -22.47
C ALA A 32 -11.95 48.88 -22.46
N ASP A 33 -10.87 49.37 -23.04
CA ASP A 33 -9.59 48.65 -23.14
C ASP A 33 -8.92 48.53 -21.77
N GLU A 34 -8.93 49.62 -20.95
CA GLU A 34 -8.42 49.61 -19.60
C GLU A 34 -9.20 48.59 -18.70
N LYS A 35 -10.52 48.61 -18.79
CA LYS A 35 -11.35 47.65 -18.02
C LYS A 35 -11.16 46.23 -18.47
N MET A 36 -10.92 45.96 -19.74
CA MET A 36 -10.60 44.62 -20.23
C MET A 36 -9.29 44.15 -19.61
N VAL A 37 -8.25 44.97 -19.65
CA VAL A 37 -6.94 44.65 -19.05
C VAL A 37 -7.08 44.41 -17.53
N GLU A 38 -7.87 45.23 -16.83
CA GLU A 38 -8.14 45.07 -15.41
C GLU A 38 -8.87 43.75 -15.13
N ALA A 39 -9.87 43.38 -15.93
CA ALA A 39 -10.58 42.11 -15.84
C ALA A 39 -9.64 40.93 -16.05
N TRP A 40 -8.78 40.94 -17.06
CA TRP A 40 -7.80 39.87 -17.29
C TRP A 40 -6.81 39.73 -16.14
N LYS A 41 -6.27 40.81 -15.61
CA LYS A 41 -5.36 40.83 -14.47
C LYS A 41 -6.01 40.27 -13.21
N SER A 42 -7.27 40.70 -12.93
CA SER A 42 -8.02 40.22 -11.77
C SER A 42 -8.32 38.68 -11.82
N HIS A 43 -8.39 38.12 -13.03
CA HIS A 43 -8.58 36.71 -13.27
C HIS A 43 -7.27 35.94 -13.53
N ASN A 44 -6.12 36.55 -13.30
CA ASN A 44 -4.78 35.98 -13.50
C ASN A 44 -4.54 35.41 -14.91
N ILE A 45 -5.18 36.01 -15.94
CA ILE A 45 -4.94 35.65 -17.34
C ILE A 45 -3.58 36.20 -17.76
N LYS A 46 -2.80 35.40 -18.47
CA LYS A 46 -1.47 35.75 -18.96
C LYS A 46 -1.40 35.88 -20.49
N ALA A 47 -2.36 35.29 -21.18
CA ALA A 47 -2.43 35.38 -22.63
C ALA A 47 -3.88 35.46 -23.11
N VAL A 48 -4.14 36.29 -24.11
CA VAL A 48 -5.44 36.42 -24.77
C VAL A 48 -5.29 36.43 -26.28
N ALA A 49 -6.32 35.96 -27.00
CA ALA A 49 -6.47 36.24 -28.43
C ALA A 49 -7.63 37.21 -28.63
N ILE A 50 -7.40 38.31 -29.31
CA ILE A 50 -8.44 39.28 -29.71
C ILE A 50 -9.08 38.78 -30.98
N THR A 51 -10.37 38.42 -30.92
CA THR A 51 -11.08 37.69 -31.96
C THR A 51 -12.37 38.42 -32.38
N ASP A 52 -12.28 39.71 -32.59
CA ASP A 52 -13.42 40.53 -33.02
C ASP A 52 -14.08 39.96 -34.29
N HIS A 53 -15.38 40.08 -34.40
CA HIS A 53 -16.11 39.62 -35.56
C HIS A 53 -15.72 40.40 -36.83
N PHE A 54 -15.27 39.63 -37.81
CA PHE A 54 -15.06 40.08 -39.21
C PHE A 54 -14.01 41.16 -39.38
N LEU A 55 -13.15 41.46 -38.39
CA LEU A 55 -12.10 42.45 -38.52
C LEU A 55 -10.87 42.09 -37.66
N ILE A 56 -9.70 42.53 -38.10
CA ILE A 56 -8.46 42.51 -37.33
C ILE A 56 -8.07 43.97 -37.08
N ASN A 57 -8.25 44.44 -35.83
CA ASN A 57 -7.96 45.85 -35.50
C ASN A 57 -6.52 45.98 -34.97
N SER A 58 -5.57 46.26 -35.89
CA SER A 58 -4.15 46.36 -35.55
C SER A 58 -3.84 47.48 -34.57
N GLU A 59 -4.51 48.61 -34.67
CA GLU A 59 -4.27 49.78 -33.78
C GLU A 59 -4.70 49.47 -32.34
N ARG A 60 -5.87 48.83 -32.17
CA ARG A 60 -6.36 48.44 -30.86
C ARG A 60 -5.49 47.36 -30.21
N ILE A 61 -5.07 46.36 -30.96
CA ILE A 61 -4.18 45.32 -30.45
C ILE A 61 -2.87 45.91 -29.96
N LYS A 62 -2.32 46.90 -30.67
CA LYS A 62 -1.12 47.66 -30.22
C LYS A 62 -1.39 48.38 -28.92
N ASN A 63 -2.51 49.12 -28.81
CA ASN A 63 -2.90 49.83 -27.60
C ASN A 63 -3.04 48.87 -26.39
N LEU A 64 -3.72 47.75 -26.57
CA LEU A 64 -3.86 46.72 -25.50
C LEU A 64 -2.49 46.18 -25.06
N ARG A 65 -1.53 45.98 -25.98
CA ARG A 65 -0.17 45.55 -25.65
C ARG A 65 0.63 46.62 -24.87
N GLU A 66 0.37 47.91 -25.14
CA GLU A 66 0.94 48.98 -24.34
C GLU A 66 0.36 49.05 -22.93
N LEU A 67 -0.93 48.78 -22.77
CA LEU A 67 -1.63 48.72 -21.47
C LEU A 67 -1.25 47.51 -20.63
N ALA A 68 -0.86 46.38 -21.27
CA ALA A 68 -0.52 45.13 -20.62
C ALA A 68 0.75 44.49 -21.20
N PRO A 69 1.93 45.11 -21.04
CA PRO A 69 3.19 44.64 -21.65
C PRO A 69 3.65 43.28 -21.11
N GLU A 70 3.16 42.86 -19.93
CA GLU A 70 3.44 41.59 -19.30
C GLU A 70 2.54 40.41 -19.83
N MET A 71 1.56 40.74 -20.67
CA MET A 71 0.63 39.77 -21.22
C MET A 71 0.91 39.48 -22.69
N LEU A 72 0.69 38.22 -23.11
CA LEU A 72 0.64 37.88 -24.52
C LEU A 72 -0.72 38.29 -25.09
N ILE A 73 -0.76 39.14 -26.12
CA ILE A 73 -1.97 39.51 -26.84
C ILE A 73 -1.80 39.11 -28.29
N LEU A 74 -2.46 38.03 -28.69
CA LEU A 74 -2.46 37.48 -30.04
C LEU A 74 -3.50 38.19 -30.92
N PRO A 75 -3.20 38.51 -32.18
CA PRO A 75 -4.20 38.94 -33.13
C PRO A 75 -5.04 37.74 -33.59
N GLY A 76 -6.34 37.93 -33.75
CA GLY A 76 -7.25 36.94 -34.22
C GLY A 76 -8.46 37.58 -34.92
N VAL A 77 -9.35 36.72 -35.39
CA VAL A 77 -10.62 37.15 -36.02
C VAL A 77 -11.62 36.00 -35.91
N GLU A 78 -12.86 36.31 -35.55
CA GLU A 78 -13.99 35.36 -35.64
C GLU A 78 -14.73 35.55 -36.95
N LEU A 79 -14.93 34.42 -37.64
CA LEU A 79 -15.55 34.33 -38.97
C LEU A 79 -16.70 33.30 -38.98
N ARG A 80 -17.59 33.44 -39.95
CA ARG A 80 -18.67 32.46 -40.19
C ARG A 80 -18.42 31.71 -41.49
N THR A 81 -18.62 30.44 -41.46
CA THR A 81 -18.44 29.57 -42.64
C THR A 81 -19.76 29.41 -43.43
N ASP A 82 -19.67 28.90 -44.66
CA ASP A 82 -20.83 28.50 -45.50
C ASP A 82 -21.53 27.23 -44.99
N LYS A 83 -21.04 26.61 -43.91
CA LYS A 83 -21.53 25.34 -43.35
C LYS A 83 -22.53 25.60 -42.23
N GLY A 84 -23.52 24.69 -42.09
CA GLY A 84 -24.54 24.79 -41.06
C GLY A 84 -25.72 25.73 -41.40
N GLY A 85 -26.79 25.66 -40.62
CA GLY A 85 -28.00 26.45 -40.84
C GLY A 85 -27.85 27.93 -40.52
N ALA A 86 -27.14 28.25 -39.45
CA ALA A 86 -26.82 29.61 -39.00
C ALA A 86 -25.32 29.99 -39.21
N ASN A 87 -24.63 29.22 -40.02
CA ASN A 87 -23.20 29.41 -40.33
C ASN A 87 -22.28 29.11 -39.15
N ILE A 88 -21.49 28.04 -39.22
CA ILE A 88 -20.57 27.62 -38.17
C ILE A 88 -19.49 28.69 -37.94
N HIS A 89 -19.26 29.06 -36.68
CA HIS A 89 -18.21 30.00 -36.30
C HIS A 89 -16.84 29.32 -36.20
N VAL A 90 -15.88 30.00 -36.75
CA VAL A 90 -14.43 29.61 -36.68
C VAL A 90 -13.59 30.84 -36.33
N ILE A 91 -12.49 30.61 -35.64
CA ILE A 91 -11.61 31.64 -35.17
C ILE A 91 -10.22 31.43 -35.77
N GLY A 92 -9.68 32.44 -36.44
CA GLY A 92 -8.29 32.49 -36.83
C GLY A 92 -7.48 33.21 -35.77
N ILE A 93 -6.36 32.61 -35.35
CA ILE A 93 -5.38 33.26 -34.42
C ILE A 93 -4.03 33.26 -35.12
N PHE A 94 -3.32 34.39 -35.00
CA PHE A 94 -2.09 34.63 -35.75
C PHE A 94 -0.92 34.93 -34.83
N PRO A 95 0.33 34.83 -35.35
CA PRO A 95 1.54 35.19 -34.58
C PRO A 95 1.57 36.65 -34.09
N GLU A 96 2.18 36.87 -32.92
CA GLU A 96 2.21 38.15 -32.21
C GLU A 96 3.09 39.24 -32.83
N ASN A 97 3.77 38.98 -33.93
CA ASN A 97 4.76 39.92 -34.46
C ASN A 97 4.18 41.30 -34.78
N ASN A 98 4.61 42.35 -34.09
CA ASN A 98 4.14 43.70 -34.23
C ASN A 98 4.44 44.30 -35.62
N GLU A 99 5.57 44.00 -36.24
CA GLU A 99 5.98 44.50 -37.56
C GLU A 99 5.04 44.01 -38.65
N ASN A 100 4.43 42.86 -38.46
CA ASN A 100 3.52 42.23 -39.41
C ASN A 100 2.03 42.46 -39.10
N LEU A 101 1.68 43.10 -37.96
CA LEU A 101 0.28 43.26 -37.56
C LEU A 101 -0.52 44.14 -38.54
N ASP A 102 0.04 45.25 -39.01
CA ASP A 102 -0.60 46.10 -40.04
C ASP A 102 -0.69 45.38 -41.37
N ARG A 103 0.34 44.59 -41.75
CA ARG A 103 0.32 43.75 -42.94
C ARG A 103 -0.77 42.67 -42.84
N LEU A 104 -0.95 42.07 -41.70
CA LEU A 104 -2.00 41.08 -41.45
C LEU A 104 -3.39 41.70 -41.62
N ASN A 105 -3.62 42.89 -41.06
CA ASN A 105 -4.87 43.60 -41.21
C ASN A 105 -5.11 43.98 -42.70
N GLN A 106 -4.08 44.45 -43.40
CA GLN A 106 -4.17 44.71 -44.86
C GLN A 106 -4.46 43.42 -45.63
N SER A 107 -3.77 42.34 -45.36
CA SER A 107 -4.00 41.03 -45.98
C SER A 107 -5.42 40.56 -45.77
N PHE A 108 -5.96 40.66 -44.56
CA PHE A 108 -7.36 40.35 -44.28
C PHE A 108 -8.30 41.19 -45.14
N THR A 109 -8.06 42.50 -45.16
CA THR A 109 -8.92 43.45 -45.86
C THR A 109 -8.92 43.27 -47.38
N TYR A 110 -7.78 42.90 -47.96
CA TYR A 110 -7.64 42.79 -49.41
C TYR A 110 -7.83 41.37 -49.95
N ASN A 111 -7.50 40.35 -49.19
CA ASN A 111 -7.51 38.98 -49.67
C ASN A 111 -8.74 38.13 -49.21
N LEU A 112 -9.23 38.36 -47.99
CA LEU A 112 -10.36 37.56 -47.45
C LEU A 112 -11.65 38.38 -47.41
N LEU A 113 -11.64 39.61 -46.92
CA LEU A 113 -12.87 40.40 -46.76
C LEU A 113 -13.67 40.57 -48.09
N PRO A 114 -13.06 40.75 -49.29
CA PRO A 114 -13.78 40.86 -50.53
C PRO A 114 -14.50 39.58 -50.98
N LYS A 115 -14.12 38.43 -50.43
CA LYS A 115 -14.75 37.12 -50.67
C LYS A 115 -15.99 36.88 -49.78
N ALA A 116 -16.29 37.81 -48.88
CA ALA A 116 -17.44 37.71 -47.99
C ALA A 116 -18.77 37.65 -48.78
N LYS A 117 -19.63 36.79 -48.33
CA LYS A 117 -21.01 36.64 -48.84
C LYS A 117 -21.97 37.21 -47.79
N SER A 118 -22.83 38.12 -48.17
CA SER A 118 -23.80 38.75 -47.27
C SER A 118 -25.22 38.37 -47.71
N LYS A 119 -26.04 38.07 -46.73
CA LYS A 119 -27.45 37.75 -47.00
C LYS A 119 -28.33 38.96 -46.87
N ASP A 120 -28.16 39.91 -45.98
CA ASP A 120 -28.97 41.13 -45.90
C ASP A 120 -28.44 42.17 -44.88
N ASN A 121 -27.58 41.75 -43.93
CA ASN A 121 -27.00 42.61 -42.88
C ASN A 121 -25.62 42.11 -42.40
N VAL A 122 -24.94 42.86 -41.54
CA VAL A 122 -23.63 42.49 -40.99
C VAL A 122 -23.67 41.16 -40.23
N GLU A 123 -24.79 40.86 -39.61
CA GLU A 123 -24.97 39.62 -38.85
C GLU A 123 -25.08 38.35 -39.72
N SER A 124 -25.28 38.55 -41.04
CA SER A 124 -25.42 37.44 -42.01
C SER A 124 -24.19 37.26 -42.92
N ILE A 125 -23.07 37.93 -42.64
CA ILE A 125 -21.83 37.79 -43.40
C ILE A 125 -21.21 36.43 -43.14
N TYR A 126 -20.78 35.71 -44.21
CA TYR A 126 -20.08 34.43 -44.13
C TYR A 126 -19.12 34.24 -45.31
N TRP A 127 -18.24 33.29 -45.21
CA TRP A 127 -17.26 32.90 -46.24
C TRP A 127 -17.34 31.43 -46.55
N ASP A 128 -16.85 31.02 -47.70
CA ASP A 128 -16.61 29.62 -47.98
C ASP A 128 -15.51 29.13 -47.02
N PHE A 129 -15.72 27.95 -46.37
CA PHE A 129 -14.78 27.41 -45.38
C PHE A 129 -13.38 27.26 -45.97
N LYS A 130 -13.29 26.87 -47.25
CA LYS A 130 -12.01 26.73 -47.98
C LYS A 130 -11.25 28.06 -48.07
N ASP A 131 -11.95 29.17 -48.35
CA ASP A 131 -11.28 30.49 -48.42
C ASP A 131 -10.73 30.91 -47.07
N ILE A 132 -11.42 30.57 -45.97
CA ILE A 132 -10.94 30.83 -44.60
C ILE A 132 -9.69 30.01 -44.34
N VAL A 133 -9.73 28.71 -44.63
CA VAL A 133 -8.55 27.79 -44.39
C VAL A 133 -7.34 28.26 -45.18
N GLU A 134 -7.52 28.63 -46.47
CA GLU A 134 -6.45 29.12 -47.32
C GLU A 134 -5.84 30.42 -46.76
N PHE A 135 -6.69 31.37 -46.33
CA PHE A 135 -6.22 32.62 -45.76
C PHE A 135 -5.46 32.42 -44.45
N ILE A 136 -6.03 31.67 -43.50
CA ILE A 136 -5.39 31.39 -42.19
C ILE A 136 -4.05 30.69 -42.40
N GLY A 137 -3.98 29.67 -43.26
CA GLY A 137 -2.74 28.98 -43.58
C GLY A 137 -1.70 29.87 -44.24
N SER A 138 -2.10 30.79 -45.16
CA SER A 138 -1.17 31.73 -45.82
C SER A 138 -0.54 32.75 -44.87
N GLU A 139 -1.21 33.04 -43.75
CA GLU A 139 -0.71 33.97 -42.72
C GLU A 139 -0.05 33.19 -41.51
N ASN A 140 0.22 31.90 -41.65
CA ASN A 140 0.76 31.01 -40.62
C ASN A 140 -0.07 31.03 -39.32
N GLY A 141 -1.38 31.19 -39.46
CA GLY A 141 -2.30 31.16 -38.34
C GLY A 141 -2.80 29.76 -37.99
N ILE A 142 -3.46 29.67 -36.88
CA ILE A 142 -4.21 28.47 -36.44
C ILE A 142 -5.70 28.73 -36.54
N LEU A 143 -6.45 27.66 -36.78
CA LEU A 143 -7.90 27.74 -36.91
C LEU A 143 -8.57 26.96 -35.76
N THR A 144 -9.48 27.63 -35.03
CA THR A 144 -10.36 27.04 -34.00
C THR A 144 -11.78 26.98 -34.53
N THR A 145 -12.58 25.98 -34.13
CA THR A 145 -14.00 25.89 -34.45
C THR A 145 -14.85 25.74 -33.20
N HIS A 146 -16.03 26.38 -33.18
CA HIS A 146 -17.05 26.14 -32.17
C HIS A 146 -17.58 24.72 -32.23
N ALA A 147 -17.77 24.08 -31.09
CA ALA A 147 -18.11 22.66 -30.98
C ALA A 147 -19.04 22.38 -29.78
N GLY A 148 -19.57 21.17 -29.70
CA GLY A 148 -20.44 20.75 -28.60
C GLY A 148 -21.74 21.55 -28.55
N SER A 149 -22.07 22.08 -27.38
CA SER A 149 -23.27 22.89 -27.14
C SER A 149 -23.04 24.39 -27.34
N LYS A 150 -21.85 24.79 -27.83
CA LYS A 150 -21.57 26.22 -28.11
C LYS A 150 -22.47 26.69 -29.30
N SER A 151 -22.99 27.94 -29.20
CA SER A 151 -23.80 28.54 -30.26
C SER A 151 -23.02 28.61 -31.57
N ASN A 152 -23.69 28.39 -32.67
CA ASN A 152 -23.12 28.35 -34.03
C ASN A 152 -21.93 27.38 -34.13
N GLY A 153 -21.96 26.32 -33.32
CA GLY A 153 -20.95 25.28 -33.32
C GLY A 153 -21.30 24.13 -34.27
N ILE A 154 -20.28 23.36 -34.62
CA ILE A 154 -20.37 22.23 -35.54
C ILE A 154 -21.46 21.20 -35.13
N ASP A 155 -21.75 21.09 -33.83
CA ASP A 155 -22.76 20.15 -33.34
C ASP A 155 -24.18 20.74 -33.33
N SER A 156 -24.30 22.03 -33.02
CA SER A 156 -25.62 22.71 -32.98
C SER A 156 -26.16 22.98 -34.35
N GLU A 157 -25.32 23.41 -35.27
CA GLU A 157 -25.70 23.84 -36.61
C GLU A 157 -26.04 22.68 -37.57
N ILE A 158 -25.53 21.49 -37.28
CA ILE A 158 -25.76 20.30 -38.12
C ILE A 158 -26.87 19.42 -37.52
N HIS A 159 -27.71 19.96 -36.62
CA HIS A 159 -28.72 19.22 -35.86
C HIS A 159 -30.05 19.04 -36.63
N THR A 160 -30.54 17.80 -36.71
CA THR A 160 -31.95 17.50 -36.86
C THR A 160 -32.53 17.17 -35.49
N SER A 161 -33.62 17.79 -35.12
CA SER A 161 -34.19 17.96 -33.78
C SER A 161 -34.61 16.70 -33.01
N THR A 162 -34.30 15.51 -33.46
CA THR A 162 -34.81 14.24 -32.89
C THR A 162 -33.72 13.20 -32.60
N GLU A 163 -32.44 13.47 -32.80
CA GLU A 163 -31.38 12.47 -32.68
C GLU A 163 -30.16 12.92 -31.81
N ASP A 164 -29.51 11.93 -31.18
CA ASP A 164 -28.26 12.11 -30.46
C ASP A 164 -27.26 12.93 -31.31
N PRO A 165 -26.77 14.08 -30.83
CA PRO A 165 -25.85 14.95 -31.55
C PRO A 165 -24.54 14.27 -31.98
N TYR A 166 -24.31 13.03 -31.58
CA TYR A 166 -23.09 12.31 -31.83
C TYR A 166 -23.23 11.12 -32.81
N LYS A 167 -24.27 11.11 -33.69
CA LYS A 167 -24.49 10.04 -34.69
C LYS A 167 -23.81 10.27 -36.06
N TYR A 168 -23.70 9.18 -36.83
CA TYR A 168 -22.84 8.93 -38.00
C TYR A 168 -22.64 10.03 -39.05
N ILE A 169 -23.66 10.78 -39.44
CA ILE A 169 -23.58 11.83 -40.50
C ILE A 169 -22.70 13.00 -40.02
N LYS A 170 -22.67 13.27 -38.75
CA LYS A 170 -21.89 14.34 -38.14
C LYS A 170 -20.39 14.06 -38.04
N TYR A 171 -20.02 12.79 -38.08
CA TYR A 171 -18.58 12.43 -38.08
C TYR A 171 -17.91 12.83 -39.38
N ALA A 172 -18.56 12.65 -40.56
CA ALA A 172 -17.99 13.04 -41.84
C ALA A 172 -17.66 14.54 -41.89
N ILE A 173 -18.55 15.39 -41.37
CA ILE A 173 -18.33 16.84 -41.33
C ILE A 173 -17.28 17.20 -40.27
N LYS A 174 -17.29 16.50 -39.13
CA LYS A 174 -16.26 16.66 -38.13
C LYS A 174 -14.92 16.20 -38.63
N ASP A 175 -14.84 15.16 -39.46
CA ASP A 175 -13.62 14.71 -40.11
C ASP A 175 -13.11 15.79 -41.08
N GLU A 176 -13.96 16.43 -41.88
CA GLU A 176 -13.58 17.55 -42.76
C GLU A 176 -13.00 18.74 -41.94
N TYR A 177 -13.67 19.09 -40.81
CA TYR A 177 -13.16 20.15 -39.91
C TYR A 177 -11.90 19.69 -39.19
N ALA A 178 -11.84 18.45 -38.68
CA ALA A 178 -10.66 17.93 -38.01
C ALA A 178 -9.41 17.86 -38.87
N GLN A 179 -9.54 17.80 -40.19
CA GLN A 179 -8.40 17.89 -41.12
C GLN A 179 -7.87 19.30 -41.31
N ASN A 180 -8.69 20.34 -41.04
CA ASN A 180 -8.37 21.72 -41.34
C ASN A 180 -8.34 22.63 -40.11
N VAL A 181 -8.91 22.21 -38.96
CA VAL A 181 -8.88 22.98 -37.73
C VAL A 181 -7.87 22.39 -36.73
N HIS A 182 -7.24 23.26 -35.97
CA HIS A 182 -6.23 22.90 -34.98
C HIS A 182 -6.84 22.68 -33.60
N ILE A 183 -7.91 23.41 -33.25
CA ILE A 183 -8.51 23.44 -31.91
C ILE A 183 -10.04 23.35 -32.00
N PHE A 184 -10.66 22.60 -31.11
CA PHE A 184 -12.10 22.63 -30.88
C PHE A 184 -12.43 23.42 -29.62
N GLU A 185 -13.38 24.36 -29.72
CA GLU A 185 -13.85 25.16 -28.60
C GLU A 185 -15.25 24.76 -28.19
N VAL A 186 -15.43 24.33 -26.92
CA VAL A 186 -16.74 23.93 -26.37
C VAL A 186 -17.17 24.88 -25.25
N GLY A 187 -18.49 25.00 -25.04
CA GLY A 187 -19.05 25.96 -24.11
C GLY A 187 -19.06 25.50 -22.63
N ASN A 188 -18.90 24.20 -22.34
CA ASN A 188 -19.00 23.67 -20.97
C ASN A 188 -18.38 22.29 -20.84
N MET A 189 -18.18 21.86 -19.58
CA MET A 189 -17.57 20.56 -19.24
C MET A 189 -18.37 19.33 -19.70
N LYS A 190 -19.68 19.43 -19.87
CA LYS A 190 -20.47 18.32 -20.40
C LYS A 190 -20.10 18.04 -21.86
N SER A 191 -19.98 19.09 -22.69
CA SER A 191 -19.52 18.99 -24.06
C SER A 191 -18.05 18.56 -24.13
N TYR A 192 -17.21 19.07 -23.22
CA TYR A 192 -15.80 18.70 -23.11
C TYR A 192 -15.62 17.19 -22.94
N ARG A 193 -16.29 16.61 -21.95
CA ARG A 193 -16.26 15.15 -21.71
C ARG A 193 -16.82 14.35 -22.88
N ALA A 194 -17.92 14.82 -23.48
CA ALA A 194 -18.49 14.15 -24.61
C ALA A 194 -17.55 14.09 -25.83
N TYR A 195 -16.74 15.13 -26.03
CA TYR A 195 -15.71 15.14 -27.07
C TYR A 195 -14.60 14.16 -26.78
N GLN A 196 -14.08 14.14 -25.57
CA GLN A 196 -13.04 13.19 -25.15
C GLN A 196 -13.49 11.72 -25.24
N GLU A 197 -14.70 11.42 -24.76
CA GLU A 197 -15.19 10.04 -24.68
C GLU A 197 -15.75 9.49 -25.99
N ARG A 198 -16.33 10.35 -26.86
CA ARG A 198 -17.14 9.91 -28.01
C ARG A 198 -16.61 10.37 -29.36
N ILE A 199 -15.96 11.53 -29.44
CA ILE A 199 -15.54 12.13 -30.69
C ILE A 199 -14.07 11.80 -30.98
N PHE A 200 -13.16 12.11 -30.06
CA PHE A 200 -11.73 11.90 -30.24
C PHE A 200 -11.30 10.45 -30.46
N PRO A 201 -11.94 9.42 -29.88
CA PRO A 201 -11.62 8.04 -30.25
C PRO A 201 -11.82 7.69 -31.72
N ARG A 202 -12.53 8.56 -32.49
CA ARG A 202 -12.85 8.35 -33.91
C ARG A 202 -12.04 9.26 -34.84
N ILE A 203 -11.80 10.50 -34.44
CA ILE A 203 -11.13 11.51 -35.29
C ILE A 203 -9.68 11.77 -34.84
N GLY A 204 -9.20 11.08 -33.82
CA GLY A 204 -7.94 11.36 -33.13
C GLY A 204 -8.05 12.50 -32.12
N VAL A 205 -7.16 12.48 -31.12
CA VAL A 205 -7.08 13.53 -30.08
C VAL A 205 -6.74 14.87 -30.74
N ARG A 206 -7.44 15.92 -30.32
CA ARG A 206 -7.23 17.30 -30.75
C ARG A 206 -7.28 18.21 -29.53
N PRO A 207 -6.62 19.38 -29.57
CA PRO A 207 -6.81 20.43 -28.58
C PRO A 207 -8.28 20.75 -28.37
N LEU A 208 -8.72 20.73 -27.12
CA LEU A 208 -10.08 21.03 -26.72
C LEU A 208 -10.06 22.13 -25.66
N ILE A 209 -10.73 23.25 -25.89
CA ILE A 209 -10.68 24.41 -25.02
C ILE A 209 -12.05 24.90 -24.60
N ILE A 210 -12.10 25.66 -23.51
CA ILE A 210 -13.22 26.49 -23.09
C ILE A 210 -12.69 27.89 -22.88
N CYS A 211 -13.28 28.86 -23.60
CA CYS A 211 -12.89 30.27 -23.49
C CYS A 211 -14.07 31.12 -22.99
N SER A 212 -13.82 32.41 -22.70
CA SER A 212 -14.85 33.29 -22.15
C SER A 212 -15.91 33.69 -23.15
N ASP A 213 -15.51 33.92 -24.40
CA ASP A 213 -16.35 34.56 -25.42
C ASP A 213 -16.97 35.86 -24.89
N ASN A 214 -16.14 36.68 -24.24
CA ASN A 214 -16.60 37.82 -23.47
C ASN A 214 -16.87 39.03 -24.34
N HIS A 215 -18.06 39.65 -24.16
CA HIS A 215 -18.50 40.86 -24.86
C HIS A 215 -18.74 42.04 -23.91
N ASN A 216 -18.35 41.92 -22.62
CA ASN A 216 -18.52 43.00 -21.65
C ASN A 216 -17.49 42.90 -20.51
N PRO A 217 -16.56 43.83 -20.38
CA PRO A 217 -15.48 43.75 -19.39
C PRO A 217 -15.98 43.87 -17.96
N ASN A 218 -17.15 44.49 -17.71
CA ASN A 218 -17.72 44.65 -16.38
C ASN A 218 -18.38 43.31 -15.89
N ASN A 219 -18.58 42.35 -16.77
CA ASN A 219 -19.13 41.05 -16.47
C ASN A 219 -18.27 39.94 -17.09
N TYR A 220 -16.99 39.99 -16.84
CA TYR A 220 -16.05 38.99 -17.33
C TYR A 220 -16.20 37.70 -16.54
N THR A 221 -16.71 36.68 -17.19
CA THR A 221 -16.92 35.35 -16.58
C THR A 221 -16.42 34.26 -17.51
N ARG A 222 -15.96 33.17 -16.92
CA ARG A 222 -15.55 31.94 -17.62
C ARG A 222 -16.20 30.75 -16.96
N ASN A 223 -16.63 29.78 -17.75
CA ASN A 223 -17.17 28.53 -17.21
C ASN A 223 -16.08 27.67 -16.56
N GLU A 224 -14.87 27.70 -17.13
CA GLU A 224 -13.69 27.01 -16.63
C GLU A 224 -12.43 27.80 -16.96
N ASN A 225 -11.32 27.51 -16.27
CA ASN A 225 -10.03 28.06 -16.65
C ASN A 225 -9.40 27.19 -17.75
N LEU A 226 -8.90 27.86 -18.79
CA LEU A 226 -8.04 27.25 -19.79
C LEU A 226 -6.58 27.45 -19.36
N TRP A 227 -5.90 26.37 -19.02
CA TRP A 227 -4.50 26.37 -18.71
C TRP A 227 -3.70 25.85 -19.89
N ILE A 228 -2.67 26.57 -20.29
CA ILE A 228 -1.73 26.13 -21.33
C ILE A 228 -0.32 26.15 -20.76
N LYS A 229 0.39 25.02 -20.93
CA LYS A 229 1.81 24.88 -20.60
C LYS A 229 2.66 25.25 -21.81
N GLY A 230 3.14 26.48 -21.82
CA GLY A 230 3.94 27.01 -22.91
C GLY A 230 4.57 28.36 -22.56
N ASP A 231 5.50 28.80 -23.39
CA ASP A 231 5.97 30.14 -23.35
C ASP A 231 4.84 31.13 -23.74
N LEU A 232 4.89 32.35 -23.23
CA LEU A 232 3.94 33.38 -23.64
C LEU A 232 4.26 33.87 -25.06
N SER A 233 3.97 32.99 -26.04
CA SER A 233 4.21 33.26 -27.48
C SER A 233 3.26 32.39 -28.32
N PHE A 234 3.08 32.74 -29.58
CA PHE A 234 2.38 31.93 -30.55
C PHE A 234 3.05 30.54 -30.72
N ASN A 235 4.39 30.50 -30.68
CA ASN A 235 5.11 29.22 -30.73
C ASN A 235 4.83 28.34 -29.51
N GLY A 236 4.65 28.93 -28.33
CA GLY A 236 4.24 28.19 -27.14
C GLY A 236 2.83 27.58 -27.28
N LEU A 237 1.91 28.33 -27.94
CA LEU A 237 0.59 27.80 -28.29
C LEU A 237 0.70 26.66 -29.31
N MET A 238 1.54 26.79 -30.33
CA MET A 238 1.78 25.72 -31.31
C MET A 238 2.29 24.44 -30.67
N GLN A 239 3.25 24.53 -29.75
CA GLN A 239 3.74 23.38 -28.99
C GLN A 239 2.62 22.72 -28.15
N ALA A 240 1.72 23.52 -27.59
CA ALA A 240 0.58 23.00 -26.84
C ALA A 240 -0.43 22.28 -27.75
N ILE A 241 -0.59 22.74 -28.99
CA ILE A 241 -1.44 22.09 -30.00
C ILE A 241 -0.86 20.75 -30.45
N GLU A 242 0.45 20.64 -30.57
CA GLU A 242 1.14 19.38 -30.94
C GLU A 242 1.07 18.33 -29.82
N HIS A 243 1.04 18.75 -28.54
CA HIS A 243 0.99 17.87 -27.37
C HIS A 243 -0.14 18.24 -26.42
N PRO A 244 -1.41 18.16 -26.85
CA PRO A 244 -2.53 18.73 -26.09
C PRO A 244 -2.80 18.01 -24.76
N GLU A 245 -2.56 16.71 -24.66
CA GLU A 245 -2.78 15.92 -23.45
C GLU A 245 -1.82 16.33 -22.30
N GLU A 246 -0.64 16.84 -22.66
CA GLU A 246 0.40 17.22 -21.70
C GLU A 246 0.44 18.74 -21.41
N ARG A 247 -0.12 19.54 -22.32
CA ARG A 247 0.06 20.99 -22.32
C ARG A 247 -1.23 21.81 -22.29
N ILE A 248 -2.40 21.18 -22.40
CA ILE A 248 -3.70 21.84 -22.31
C ILE A 248 -4.51 21.20 -21.19
N PHE A 249 -5.00 22.00 -20.26
CA PHE A 249 -5.86 21.57 -19.19
C PHE A 249 -7.04 22.55 -19.04
N VAL A 250 -8.25 22.02 -18.96
CA VAL A 250 -9.48 22.79 -18.71
C VAL A 250 -10.04 22.41 -17.35
N GLY A 251 -10.15 23.37 -16.45
CA GLY A 251 -10.62 23.14 -15.09
C GLY A 251 -10.02 24.11 -14.08
N ASN A 252 -10.19 23.86 -12.80
CA ASN A 252 -9.75 24.75 -11.75
C ASN A 252 -8.22 24.94 -11.77
N LYS A 253 -7.46 23.84 -11.61
CA LYS A 253 -5.98 23.85 -11.63
C LYS A 253 -5.43 22.55 -12.19
N PRO A 254 -4.39 22.59 -13.04
CA PRO A 254 -3.67 21.39 -13.45
C PRO A 254 -3.07 20.66 -12.24
N PRO A 255 -3.00 19.31 -12.25
CA PRO A 255 -2.38 18.55 -11.17
C PRO A 255 -0.94 19.00 -10.84
N LYS A 256 -0.19 19.42 -11.86
CA LYS A 256 1.18 19.94 -11.67
C LYS A 256 1.22 21.26 -10.91
N VAL A 257 0.32 22.21 -11.20
CA VAL A 257 0.22 23.48 -10.46
C VAL A 257 -0.18 23.25 -9.01
N LEU A 258 -1.12 22.31 -8.79
CA LEU A 258 -1.50 21.92 -7.43
C LEU A 258 -0.33 21.27 -6.68
N HIS A 259 0.45 20.44 -7.36
CA HIS A 259 1.67 19.86 -6.80
C HIS A 259 2.71 20.94 -6.44
N GLU A 260 2.92 21.93 -7.32
CA GLU A 260 3.83 23.06 -7.09
C GLU A 260 3.43 23.88 -5.85
N GLU A 261 2.14 24.15 -5.68
CA GLU A 261 1.64 24.87 -4.51
C GLU A 261 1.76 24.07 -3.20
N THR A 262 1.55 22.74 -3.25
CA THR A 262 1.59 21.89 -2.06
C THR A 262 3.00 21.42 -1.71
N GLN A 263 3.94 21.46 -2.64
CA GLN A 263 5.31 20.96 -2.49
C GLN A 263 6.37 22.04 -2.78
N ALA A 264 6.01 23.31 -2.66
CA ALA A 264 6.88 24.43 -3.00
C ALA A 264 8.24 24.38 -2.31
N GLN A 265 8.30 23.85 -1.07
CA GLN A 265 9.52 23.68 -0.27
C GLN A 265 10.50 22.66 -0.85
N TYR A 266 10.07 21.83 -1.83
CA TYR A 266 10.92 20.82 -2.48
C TYR A 266 11.24 21.16 -3.95
N ILE A 267 10.82 22.31 -4.43
CA ILE A 267 11.03 22.75 -5.82
C ILE A 267 12.06 23.88 -5.85
N ILE A 268 13.15 23.66 -6.59
CA ILE A 268 14.18 24.65 -6.78
C ILE A 268 13.67 25.68 -7.79
N ASP A 269 13.61 26.95 -7.38
CA ASP A 269 13.17 28.09 -8.20
C ASP A 269 14.32 28.67 -8.99
N SER A 270 15.47 28.92 -8.34
CA SER A 270 16.66 29.43 -8.99
C SER A 270 17.95 28.98 -8.32
N ILE A 271 19.04 29.02 -9.06
CA ILE A 271 20.41 28.83 -8.54
C ILE A 271 21.27 30.01 -8.95
N GLU A 272 22.05 30.52 -8.01
CA GLU A 272 23.03 31.57 -8.25
C GLU A 272 24.41 31.12 -7.81
N ILE A 273 25.38 31.23 -8.72
CA ILE A 273 26.80 30.96 -8.45
C ILE A 273 27.53 32.27 -8.64
N ARG A 274 28.23 32.76 -7.62
CA ARG A 274 28.98 34.00 -7.66
C ARG A 274 30.41 33.84 -7.22
N LYS A 275 31.29 34.62 -7.84
CA LYS A 275 32.67 34.76 -7.37
C LYS A 275 32.69 35.64 -6.13
N ASN A 276 33.47 35.26 -5.12
CA ASN A 276 33.61 36.03 -3.88
C ASN A 276 34.24 37.38 -4.16
N GLU A 277 33.95 38.40 -3.33
CA GLU A 277 34.48 39.77 -3.50
C GLU A 277 36.00 39.85 -3.45
N ASN A 278 36.65 38.99 -2.65
CA ASN A 278 38.11 38.95 -2.49
C ASN A 278 38.65 37.54 -2.88
N PRO A 279 38.63 37.18 -4.16
CA PRO A 279 39.07 35.89 -4.62
C PRO A 279 40.60 35.74 -4.52
N LYS A 280 41.09 34.57 -4.17
CA LYS A 280 42.51 34.23 -4.17
C LYS A 280 43.06 34.04 -5.56
N ASN A 281 42.20 33.66 -6.53
CA ASN A 281 42.57 33.32 -7.90
C ASN A 281 41.87 34.26 -8.90
N THR A 282 42.55 34.55 -9.99
CA THR A 282 42.02 35.36 -11.10
C THR A 282 41.20 34.55 -12.11
N ALA A 283 41.15 33.22 -11.98
CA ALA A 283 40.43 32.36 -12.91
C ALA A 283 38.94 32.73 -13.00
N LYS A 284 38.43 32.78 -14.22
CA LYS A 284 37.01 33.00 -14.49
C LYS A 284 36.33 31.65 -14.66
N TRP A 285 35.23 31.48 -13.92
CA TRP A 285 34.35 30.34 -14.04
C TRP A 285 32.90 30.81 -13.96
N PHE A 286 31.91 30.03 -13.56
CA PHE A 286 30.53 30.47 -13.49
C PHE A 286 30.35 31.68 -12.57
N ASP A 287 29.67 32.70 -13.07
CA ASP A 287 29.22 33.84 -12.32
C ASP A 287 27.87 34.20 -12.95
N THR A 288 26.83 33.48 -12.50
CA THR A 288 25.53 33.48 -13.18
C THR A 288 24.42 33.12 -12.22
N ARG A 289 23.21 33.61 -12.54
CA ARG A 289 21.94 33.17 -11.96
C ARG A 289 21.14 32.47 -13.04
N LEU A 290 20.53 31.33 -12.68
CA LEU A 290 19.68 30.53 -13.54
C LEU A 290 18.33 30.34 -12.87
N GLU A 291 17.27 30.77 -13.54
CA GLU A 291 15.90 30.48 -13.17
C GLU A 291 15.55 29.10 -13.69
N LEU A 292 14.89 28.25 -12.87
CA LEU A 292 14.65 26.85 -13.18
C LEU A 292 13.17 26.57 -13.33
N ASN A 293 12.84 25.73 -14.30
CA ASN A 293 11.50 25.19 -14.44
C ASN A 293 11.23 24.13 -13.37
N SER A 294 10.05 24.11 -12.81
CA SER A 294 9.62 23.14 -11.81
C SER A 294 9.49 21.70 -12.32
N SER A 295 9.54 21.51 -13.64
CA SER A 295 9.45 20.19 -14.29
C SER A 295 10.85 19.67 -14.65
N LEU A 296 11.16 19.53 -15.93
CA LEU A 296 12.45 19.04 -16.42
C LEU A 296 13.29 20.19 -16.96
N VAL A 297 14.54 20.31 -16.48
CA VAL A 297 15.54 21.25 -17.01
C VAL A 297 16.68 20.47 -17.64
N ALA A 298 16.90 20.65 -18.95
CA ALA A 298 17.99 20.01 -19.67
C ALA A 298 19.22 20.92 -19.73
N ILE A 299 20.37 20.42 -19.23
CA ILE A 299 21.66 21.13 -19.32
C ILE A 299 22.40 20.59 -20.56
N ILE A 300 22.48 21.41 -21.60
CA ILE A 300 23.12 21.06 -22.87
C ILE A 300 24.41 21.84 -23.10
N GLY A 301 25.30 21.32 -23.94
CA GLY A 301 26.54 22.00 -24.31
C GLY A 301 27.63 21.04 -24.76
N ASN A 302 28.71 21.56 -25.33
CA ASN A 302 29.87 20.82 -25.81
C ASN A 302 30.68 20.20 -24.63
N LYS A 303 31.61 19.29 -24.96
CA LYS A 303 32.56 18.74 -23.97
C LYS A 303 33.38 19.90 -23.37
N GLY A 304 33.42 19.96 -22.02
CA GLY A 304 34.11 21.01 -21.28
C GLY A 304 33.31 22.27 -21.01
N SER A 305 32.03 22.36 -21.42
CA SER A 305 31.17 23.53 -21.17
C SER A 305 30.68 23.68 -19.72
N GLY A 306 30.99 22.73 -18.83
CA GLY A 306 30.62 22.84 -17.43
C GLY A 306 29.34 22.09 -17.02
N LYS A 307 28.72 21.28 -17.89
CA LYS A 307 27.50 20.54 -17.59
C LYS A 307 27.59 19.74 -16.27
N SER A 308 28.60 18.87 -16.17
CA SER A 308 28.82 18.07 -14.96
C SER A 308 29.21 18.93 -13.75
N ALA A 309 29.90 20.07 -14.01
CA ALA A 309 30.25 20.99 -12.94
C ALA A 309 29.02 21.63 -12.29
N LEU A 310 28.03 22.02 -13.10
CA LEU A 310 26.76 22.55 -12.59
C LEU A 310 25.98 21.48 -11.82
N SER A 311 25.92 20.24 -12.33
CA SER A 311 25.32 19.11 -11.61
C SER A 311 26.01 18.86 -10.26
N ASP A 312 27.36 18.90 -10.21
CA ASP A 312 28.11 18.72 -8.97
C ASP A 312 27.77 19.84 -7.95
N VAL A 313 27.53 21.07 -8.41
CA VAL A 313 27.12 22.20 -7.55
C VAL A 313 25.76 21.92 -6.92
N PHE A 314 24.79 21.40 -7.66
CA PHE A 314 23.48 20.99 -7.10
C PHE A 314 23.64 19.89 -6.05
N GLY A 315 24.48 18.90 -6.32
CA GLY A 315 24.77 17.84 -5.36
C GLY A 315 25.44 18.37 -4.07
N LEU A 316 26.32 19.36 -4.22
CA LEU A 316 27.00 20.00 -3.09
C LEU A 316 26.05 20.81 -2.22
N ILE A 317 25.24 21.71 -2.83
CA ILE A 317 24.35 22.57 -2.06
C ILE A 317 23.17 21.81 -1.47
N GLY A 318 22.74 20.72 -2.14
CA GLY A 318 21.70 19.82 -1.66
C GLY A 318 22.13 18.83 -0.60
N ASP A 319 23.37 18.93 -0.09
CA ASP A 319 23.93 18.03 0.92
C ASP A 319 23.81 16.54 0.55
N SER A 320 23.90 16.22 -0.76
CA SER A 320 23.73 14.85 -1.24
C SER A 320 24.86 13.92 -0.78
N ASN A 321 24.49 12.75 -0.31
CA ASN A 321 25.46 11.69 0.06
C ASN A 321 26.30 11.24 -1.14
N ASN A 322 25.76 11.32 -2.37
CA ASN A 322 26.46 10.95 -3.59
C ASN A 322 27.49 12.01 -4.07
N ILE A 323 27.64 13.15 -3.37
CA ILE A 323 28.61 14.18 -3.73
C ILE A 323 30.07 13.66 -3.69
N VAL A 324 30.32 12.59 -2.95
CA VAL A 324 31.64 11.91 -2.93
C VAL A 324 32.05 11.36 -4.29
N GLU A 325 31.08 11.05 -5.16
CA GLU A 325 31.30 10.56 -6.50
C GLU A 325 31.29 11.68 -7.56
N CYS A 326 31.33 12.96 -7.14
CA CYS A 326 31.37 14.09 -8.05
C CYS A 326 32.53 14.00 -9.05
N SER A 327 32.34 14.60 -10.22
CA SER A 327 33.29 14.46 -11.32
C SER A 327 34.22 15.67 -11.47
N PHE A 328 33.79 16.86 -11.06
CA PHE A 328 34.49 18.12 -11.29
C PHE A 328 34.97 18.80 -9.98
N LEU A 329 34.15 18.87 -8.93
CA LEU A 329 34.48 19.53 -7.66
C LEU A 329 35.48 18.75 -6.79
N THR A 330 36.23 17.84 -7.38
CA THR A 330 37.17 16.95 -6.69
C THR A 330 38.48 17.68 -6.29
N LYS A 331 39.18 17.09 -5.31
CA LYS A 331 40.53 17.54 -4.87
C LYS A 331 41.60 17.38 -5.95
N ASP A 332 41.35 16.57 -6.99
CA ASP A 332 42.27 16.33 -8.10
C ASP A 332 42.03 17.26 -9.30
N ARG A 333 40.89 17.98 -9.28
CA ARG A 333 40.50 18.88 -10.40
C ARG A 333 40.29 20.32 -9.88
N PHE A 334 39.02 20.72 -9.69
CA PHE A 334 38.69 22.13 -9.36
C PHE A 334 39.20 22.56 -7.99
N ASN A 335 39.24 21.64 -7.03
CA ASN A 335 39.75 21.94 -5.69
C ASN A 335 41.16 21.39 -5.46
N LYS A 336 41.97 21.27 -6.55
CA LYS A 336 43.34 20.83 -6.46
C LYS A 336 44.21 21.83 -5.73
N SER A 337 45.04 21.35 -4.80
CA SER A 337 46.04 22.16 -4.09
C SER A 337 47.19 22.54 -5.04
N PRO A 338 47.74 23.77 -4.98
CA PRO A 338 47.46 24.81 -4.01
C PRO A 338 46.29 25.75 -4.37
N GLU A 339 45.77 25.73 -5.61
CA GLU A 339 44.84 26.72 -6.15
C GLU A 339 43.49 26.71 -5.45
N LYS A 340 42.91 25.53 -5.21
CA LYS A 340 41.61 25.32 -4.55
C LYS A 340 40.52 26.31 -5.01
N TYR A 341 40.23 26.34 -6.31
CA TYR A 341 39.33 27.32 -6.94
C TYR A 341 37.96 27.42 -6.28
N GLY A 342 37.46 26.30 -5.69
CA GLY A 342 36.16 26.30 -5.02
C GLY A 342 36.07 27.22 -3.79
N GLU A 343 37.20 27.61 -3.17
CA GLU A 343 37.22 28.59 -2.07
C GLU A 343 36.85 30.00 -2.53
N ASP A 344 36.96 30.30 -3.86
CA ASP A 344 36.71 31.61 -4.44
C ASP A 344 35.24 31.80 -4.90
N TYR A 345 34.40 30.83 -4.75
CA TYR A 345 33.00 30.87 -5.22
C TYR A 345 32.04 30.50 -4.10
N ASN A 346 30.87 31.15 -4.13
CA ASN A 346 29.72 30.78 -3.32
C ASN A 346 28.56 30.36 -4.23
N VAL A 347 27.62 29.61 -3.67
CA VAL A 347 26.39 29.18 -4.33
C VAL A 347 25.20 29.42 -3.41
N GLU A 348 24.08 29.81 -4.02
CA GLU A 348 22.81 30.03 -3.36
C GLU A 348 21.70 29.42 -4.21
N ILE A 349 20.78 28.68 -3.58
CA ILE A 349 19.54 28.23 -4.21
C ILE A 349 18.37 28.93 -3.50
N SER A 350 17.39 29.33 -4.30
CA SER A 350 16.08 29.73 -3.81
C SER A 350 15.07 28.62 -4.13
N TRP A 351 14.27 28.24 -3.16
CA TRP A 351 13.18 27.30 -3.32
C TRP A 351 11.89 28.04 -3.67
N LEU A 352 10.92 27.37 -4.26
CA LEU A 352 9.68 28.01 -4.75
C LEU A 352 8.83 28.61 -3.62
N ASP A 353 8.99 28.15 -2.39
CA ASP A 353 8.37 28.75 -1.19
C ASP A 353 9.07 30.03 -0.69
N GLY A 354 10.18 30.42 -1.34
CA GLY A 354 10.95 31.61 -1.03
C GLY A 354 12.05 31.41 0.01
N HIS A 355 12.24 30.20 0.50
CA HIS A 355 13.36 29.90 1.39
C HIS A 355 14.67 29.76 0.58
N GLU A 356 15.79 30.15 1.17
CA GLU A 356 17.09 30.20 0.51
C GLU A 356 18.12 29.36 1.26
N GLU A 357 18.97 28.69 0.51
CA GLU A 357 20.13 27.98 1.06
C GLU A 357 21.41 28.46 0.39
N LYS A 358 22.48 28.61 1.21
CA LYS A 358 23.75 29.18 0.75
C LYS A 358 24.95 28.37 1.25
N LYS A 359 25.93 28.17 0.36
CA LYS A 359 27.26 27.73 0.72
C LYS A 359 28.31 28.73 0.28
N ASN A 360 29.18 29.11 1.20
CA ASN A 360 30.21 30.11 0.97
C ASN A 360 31.45 29.57 0.24
N SER A 361 31.46 28.28 -0.07
CA SER A 361 32.56 27.60 -0.77
C SER A 361 32.04 26.41 -1.57
N LEU A 362 32.63 26.16 -2.72
CA LEU A 362 32.40 24.98 -3.55
C LEU A 362 33.42 23.86 -3.26
N VAL A 363 33.97 23.81 -2.06
CA VAL A 363 34.82 22.71 -1.60
C VAL A 363 33.96 21.62 -1.02
N CYS A 364 34.08 20.41 -1.57
CA CYS A 364 33.39 19.23 -1.04
C CYS A 364 34.11 18.74 0.23
N GLU A 365 33.64 19.14 1.40
CA GLU A 365 33.99 18.53 2.68
C GLU A 365 32.90 17.52 3.01
N PHE A 366 33.21 16.25 2.77
CA PHE A 366 32.27 15.18 3.08
C PHE A 366 32.20 14.99 4.61
N ASN A 367 31.06 15.31 5.16
CA ASN A 367 30.69 14.90 6.51
C ASN A 367 29.41 14.07 6.36
N PRO A 368 29.48 12.73 6.49
CA PRO A 368 28.29 11.91 6.43
C PRO A 368 27.39 12.28 7.61
N GLN A 369 26.45 13.16 7.36
CA GLN A 369 25.41 13.49 8.32
C GLN A 369 24.26 12.51 8.08
N GLU A 370 23.66 12.04 9.17
CA GLU A 370 22.43 11.23 9.15
C GLU A 370 21.20 12.01 8.65
N LYS A 371 21.42 13.11 7.93
CA LYS A 371 20.36 13.93 7.38
C LYS A 371 19.98 13.44 5.99
N PRO A 372 18.68 13.44 5.64
CA PRO A 372 18.25 13.13 4.29
C PRO A 372 18.80 14.15 3.28
N ASP A 373 19.14 13.67 2.08
CA ASP A 373 19.54 14.51 0.96
C ASP A 373 18.44 15.52 0.66
N LYS A 374 18.76 16.81 0.57
CA LYS A 374 17.84 17.87 0.14
C LYS A 374 17.64 17.82 -1.37
N ILE A 375 18.70 17.46 -2.11
CA ILE A 375 18.70 17.26 -3.55
C ILE A 375 19.27 15.88 -3.84
N GLN A 376 18.54 15.09 -4.60
CA GLN A 376 18.99 13.79 -5.07
C GLN A 376 19.98 13.97 -6.23
N TYR A 377 21.25 13.74 -5.99
CA TYR A 377 22.31 13.87 -6.97
C TYR A 377 22.77 12.50 -7.45
N LEU A 378 22.71 12.26 -8.78
CA LEU A 378 23.08 11.00 -9.43
C LEU A 378 24.24 11.23 -10.40
N PRO A 379 25.50 11.27 -9.92
CA PRO A 379 26.65 11.46 -10.81
C PRO A 379 26.86 10.24 -11.70
N GLN A 380 27.44 10.44 -12.88
CA GLN A 380 27.69 9.37 -13.86
C GLN A 380 28.44 8.17 -13.24
N LYS A 381 29.47 8.41 -12.44
CA LYS A 381 30.22 7.35 -11.75
C LYS A 381 29.35 6.52 -10.81
N TYR A 382 28.40 7.15 -10.14
CA TYR A 382 27.47 6.45 -9.27
C TYR A 382 26.54 5.54 -10.09
N ILE A 383 26.03 6.05 -11.21
CA ILE A 383 25.17 5.27 -12.12
C ILE A 383 25.96 4.07 -12.69
N GLU A 384 27.21 4.30 -13.13
CA GLU A 384 28.09 3.22 -13.60
C GLU A 384 28.32 2.15 -12.52
N LYS A 385 28.50 2.56 -11.26
CA LYS A 385 28.67 1.67 -10.11
C LYS A 385 27.39 0.88 -9.80
N VAL A 386 26.24 1.52 -9.82
CA VAL A 386 24.92 0.90 -9.63
C VAL A 386 24.63 -0.11 -10.75
N CYS A 387 24.88 0.24 -12.00
CA CYS A 387 24.68 -0.65 -13.14
C CYS A 387 25.68 -1.81 -13.22
N SER A 388 26.91 -1.64 -12.69
CA SER A 388 27.90 -2.69 -12.65
C SER A 388 27.72 -3.65 -11.47
N ASN A 389 26.97 -3.25 -10.44
CA ASN A 389 26.64 -4.04 -9.26
C ASN A 389 25.12 -4.16 -9.11
N LEU A 390 24.52 -5.12 -9.81
CA LEU A 390 23.08 -5.39 -9.83
C LEU A 390 22.50 -5.97 -8.52
N GLY A 391 23.16 -5.71 -7.38
CA GLY A 391 22.73 -6.13 -6.06
C GLY A 391 21.81 -5.12 -5.35
N ASP A 392 21.90 -5.10 -4.03
CA ASP A 392 21.02 -4.35 -3.12
C ASP A 392 20.94 -2.84 -3.46
N THR A 393 22.07 -2.23 -3.85
CA THR A 393 22.13 -0.79 -4.20
C THR A 393 21.27 -0.44 -5.42
N PHE A 394 21.23 -1.31 -6.43
CA PHE A 394 20.39 -1.13 -7.61
C PHE A 394 18.90 -1.23 -7.24
N GLN A 395 18.56 -2.21 -6.39
CA GLN A 395 17.19 -2.38 -5.90
C GLN A 395 16.73 -1.18 -5.06
N GLU A 396 17.61 -0.60 -4.24
CA GLU A 396 17.30 0.60 -3.45
C GLU A 396 17.00 1.80 -4.34
N GLU A 397 17.75 2.00 -5.42
CA GLU A 397 17.48 3.09 -6.36
C GLU A 397 16.18 2.87 -7.14
N ILE A 398 15.89 1.64 -7.58
CA ILE A 398 14.60 1.30 -8.18
C ILE A 398 13.48 1.62 -7.19
N ASN A 399 13.59 1.18 -5.94
CA ASN A 399 12.58 1.41 -4.92
C ASN A 399 12.35 2.91 -4.67
N ARG A 400 13.40 3.74 -4.73
CA ARG A 400 13.30 5.20 -4.60
C ARG A 400 12.52 5.82 -5.76
N VAL A 401 12.84 5.40 -6.98
CA VAL A 401 12.12 5.84 -8.19
C VAL A 401 10.65 5.40 -8.12
N LEU A 402 10.39 4.13 -7.84
CA LEU A 402 9.04 3.58 -7.70
C LEU A 402 8.22 4.37 -6.68
N TYR A 403 8.81 4.67 -5.52
CA TYR A 403 8.14 5.46 -4.48
C TYR A 403 7.75 6.85 -4.96
N SER A 404 8.56 7.50 -5.80
CA SER A 404 8.28 8.84 -6.33
C SER A 404 7.02 8.89 -7.21
N TYR A 405 6.63 7.80 -7.83
CA TYR A 405 5.43 7.69 -8.68
C TYR A 405 4.16 7.31 -7.91
N ILE A 406 4.27 6.84 -6.67
CA ILE A 406 3.11 6.51 -5.86
C ILE A 406 2.46 7.79 -5.37
N ASN A 407 1.15 7.91 -5.45
CA ASN A 407 0.42 9.09 -4.99
C ASN A 407 0.48 9.24 -3.46
N LEU A 408 0.32 10.46 -2.96
CA LEU A 408 0.42 10.80 -1.53
C LEU A 408 -0.59 10.05 -0.67
N GLU A 409 -1.78 9.82 -1.17
CA GLU A 409 -2.83 9.08 -0.46
C GLU A 409 -2.41 7.62 -0.21
N THR A 410 -1.80 6.97 -1.21
CA THR A 410 -1.29 5.60 -1.09
C THR A 410 -0.05 5.51 -0.21
N ARG A 411 0.84 6.53 -0.22
CA ARG A 411 2.02 6.59 0.65
C ARG A 411 1.65 6.65 2.13
N GLY A 412 0.58 7.37 2.48
CA GLY A 412 0.17 7.57 3.86
C GLY A 412 1.31 8.15 4.71
N VAL A 413 1.64 7.48 5.80
CA VAL A 413 2.73 7.88 6.74
C VAL A 413 4.11 7.32 6.38
N ALA A 414 4.22 6.49 5.34
CA ALA A 414 5.48 5.88 4.94
C ALA A 414 6.45 6.94 4.40
N LYS A 415 7.74 6.84 4.76
CA LYS A 415 8.80 7.79 4.33
C LYS A 415 9.53 7.32 3.07
N ASN A 416 9.46 6.03 2.76
CA ASN A 416 10.11 5.40 1.61
C ASN A 416 9.36 4.15 1.17
N PHE A 417 9.77 3.57 0.03
CA PHE A 417 9.13 2.40 -0.56
C PHE A 417 9.16 1.16 0.36
N ASN A 418 10.28 0.94 1.04
CA ASN A 418 10.45 -0.21 1.93
C ASN A 418 9.51 -0.12 3.14
N GLU A 419 9.37 1.07 3.73
CA GLU A 419 8.44 1.33 4.83
C GLU A 419 6.98 1.17 4.38
N LEU A 420 6.65 1.64 3.18
CA LEU A 420 5.32 1.47 2.59
C LEU A 420 4.97 -0.01 2.42
N ILE A 421 5.89 -0.80 1.85
CA ILE A 421 5.73 -2.25 1.72
C ILE A 421 5.56 -2.89 3.09
N GLU A 422 6.40 -2.53 4.07
CA GLU A 422 6.31 -3.09 5.41
C GLU A 422 4.94 -2.83 6.04
N ILE A 423 4.44 -1.60 5.95
CA ILE A 423 3.10 -1.23 6.46
C ILE A 423 2.01 -2.05 5.78
N LYS A 424 2.04 -2.13 4.44
CA LYS A 424 1.00 -2.83 3.67
C LYS A 424 1.05 -4.35 3.83
N THR A 425 2.24 -4.93 3.97
CA THR A 425 2.41 -6.38 4.09
C THR A 425 2.37 -6.89 5.53
N ARG A 426 2.46 -6.02 6.54
CA ARG A 426 2.44 -6.40 7.96
C ARG A 426 1.24 -7.27 8.35
N PRO A 427 -0.02 -6.93 7.99
CA PRO A 427 -1.17 -7.77 8.32
C PRO A 427 -1.06 -9.18 7.70
N ILE A 428 -0.58 -9.27 6.47
CA ILE A 428 -0.38 -10.53 5.75
C ILE A 428 0.71 -11.37 6.44
N LYS A 429 1.83 -10.74 6.82
CA LYS A 429 2.92 -11.40 7.55
C LYS A 429 2.47 -11.98 8.90
N VAL A 430 1.63 -11.24 9.64
CA VAL A 430 1.05 -11.70 10.91
C VAL A 430 0.21 -12.96 10.69
N GLU A 431 -0.64 -12.95 9.66
CA GLU A 431 -1.48 -14.11 9.34
C GLU A 431 -0.66 -15.31 8.85
N ILE A 432 0.37 -15.10 8.03
CA ILE A 432 1.29 -16.16 7.63
C ILE A 432 1.97 -16.80 8.87
N ASN A 433 2.39 -15.99 9.85
CA ASN A 433 3.01 -16.51 11.06
C ASN A 433 2.01 -17.34 11.89
N ARG A 434 0.76 -16.88 12.02
CA ARG A 434 -0.31 -17.64 12.69
C ARG A 434 -0.57 -18.98 12.00
N LEU A 435 -0.59 -18.99 10.67
CA LEU A 435 -0.76 -20.23 9.89
C LEU A 435 0.43 -21.19 10.03
N LYS A 436 1.66 -20.66 10.14
CA LYS A 436 2.86 -21.47 10.43
C LYS A 436 2.79 -22.11 11.80
N GLU A 437 2.36 -21.40 12.84
CA GLU A 437 2.17 -21.96 14.18
C GLU A 437 1.11 -23.06 14.16
N ARG A 438 0.02 -22.87 13.40
CA ARG A 438 -1.00 -23.91 13.19
C ARG A 438 -0.41 -25.13 12.48
N LEU A 439 0.40 -24.93 11.46
CA LEU A 439 1.08 -25.99 10.71
C LEU A 439 2.02 -26.80 11.61
N ASP A 440 2.79 -26.14 12.45
CA ASP A 440 3.69 -26.81 13.43
C ASP A 440 2.91 -27.63 14.44
N SER A 441 1.76 -27.15 14.91
CA SER A 441 0.86 -27.91 15.78
C SER A 441 0.30 -29.15 15.09
N ILE A 442 -0.10 -29.05 13.81
CA ILE A 442 -0.57 -30.19 13.01
C ILE A 442 0.56 -31.22 12.83
N ASN A 443 1.77 -30.76 12.45
CA ASN A 443 2.94 -31.61 12.28
C ASN A 443 3.29 -32.37 13.57
N THR A 444 3.23 -31.72 14.73
CA THR A 444 3.45 -32.36 16.03
C THR A 444 2.45 -33.47 16.28
N LYS A 445 1.17 -33.26 15.94
CA LYS A 445 0.13 -34.29 16.05
C LYS A 445 0.37 -35.46 15.09
N ILE A 446 0.75 -35.15 13.83
CA ILE A 446 1.09 -36.19 12.84
C ILE A 446 2.23 -37.08 13.35
N ILE A 447 3.34 -36.46 13.82
CA ILE A 447 4.47 -37.20 14.39
C ILE A 447 4.05 -38.12 15.55
N SER A 448 3.19 -37.59 16.44
CA SER A 448 2.64 -38.42 17.55
C SER A 448 1.83 -39.61 17.07
N LEU A 449 1.02 -39.43 16.00
CA LEU A 449 0.28 -40.57 15.41
C LEU A 449 1.21 -41.54 14.67
N GLU A 450 2.23 -41.04 13.95
CA GLU A 450 3.23 -41.88 13.30
C GLU A 450 3.97 -42.76 14.30
N ASP A 451 4.33 -42.20 15.47
CA ASP A 451 4.95 -42.99 16.55
C ASP A 451 4.04 -44.09 17.06
N LYS A 452 2.76 -43.82 17.23
CA LYS A 452 1.74 -44.83 17.60
C LYS A 452 1.48 -45.87 16.50
N MET A 453 1.62 -45.50 15.24
CA MET A 453 1.45 -46.42 14.10
C MET A 453 2.64 -47.37 13.90
N LYS A 454 3.78 -47.12 14.54
CA LYS A 454 4.95 -48.03 14.47
C LYS A 454 4.60 -49.44 14.98
N ASN A 455 5.08 -50.48 14.30
CA ASN A 455 4.91 -51.83 14.70
C ASN A 455 5.39 -52.11 16.14
N SER A 456 6.47 -51.47 16.55
CA SER A 456 7.00 -51.55 17.92
C SER A 456 5.99 -51.11 18.97
N TYR A 457 5.27 -50.00 18.72
CA TYR A 457 4.23 -49.52 19.63
C TYR A 457 3.03 -50.47 19.69
N ARG A 458 2.53 -50.92 18.54
CA ARG A 458 1.44 -51.94 18.48
C ARG A 458 1.79 -53.24 19.23
N ILE A 459 3.01 -53.74 19.05
CA ILE A 459 3.51 -54.91 19.76
C ILE A 459 3.56 -54.62 21.26
N SER A 460 4.03 -53.47 21.70
CA SER A 460 4.11 -53.13 23.12
C SER A 460 2.72 -53.07 23.78
N VAL A 461 1.72 -52.46 23.12
CA VAL A 461 0.34 -52.38 23.61
C VAL A 461 -0.28 -53.79 23.68
N ASN A 462 -0.10 -54.64 22.67
CA ASN A 462 -0.60 -56.00 22.68
C ASN A 462 0.05 -56.86 23.79
N ASN A 463 1.36 -56.79 23.95
CA ASN A 463 2.06 -57.54 25.01
C ASN A 463 1.63 -57.08 26.41
N ALA A 464 1.43 -55.75 26.60
CA ALA A 464 0.93 -55.21 27.86
C ALA A 464 -0.50 -55.73 28.17
N PHE A 465 -1.37 -55.73 27.13
CA PHE A 465 -2.73 -56.22 27.24
C PHE A 465 -2.76 -57.74 27.61
N GLU A 466 -1.99 -58.56 26.91
CA GLU A 466 -1.90 -60.03 27.20
C GLU A 466 -1.36 -60.27 28.61
N SER A 467 -0.27 -59.57 28.98
CA SER A 467 0.31 -59.71 30.33
C SER A 467 -0.67 -59.32 31.45
N LEU A 468 -1.52 -58.31 31.19
CA LEU A 468 -2.50 -57.86 32.17
C LEU A 468 -3.71 -58.85 32.26
N ASN A 469 -4.14 -59.41 31.14
CA ASN A 469 -5.13 -60.44 31.13
C ASN A 469 -4.67 -61.75 31.87
N ASP A 470 -3.40 -62.13 31.63
CA ASP A 470 -2.82 -63.27 32.39
C ASP A 470 -2.75 -62.97 33.89
N THR A 471 -2.53 -61.67 34.22
CA THR A 471 -2.52 -61.24 35.63
C THR A 471 -3.93 -61.26 36.22
N LEU A 472 -4.94 -60.81 35.46
CA LEU A 472 -6.34 -60.89 35.86
C LEU A 472 -6.81 -62.37 36.05
N GLU A 473 -6.46 -63.26 35.10
CA GLU A 473 -6.80 -64.68 35.23
C GLU A 473 -6.21 -65.34 36.49
N ARG A 474 -4.89 -65.00 36.76
CA ARG A 474 -4.25 -65.49 37.99
C ARG A 474 -4.90 -64.90 39.24
N HIS A 475 -5.31 -63.64 39.19
CA HIS A 475 -6.00 -62.95 40.28
C HIS A 475 -7.41 -63.61 40.50
N ILE A 476 -8.17 -63.91 39.46
CA ILE A 476 -9.47 -64.57 39.52
C ILE A 476 -9.35 -65.92 40.17
N GLN A 477 -8.27 -66.67 39.87
CA GLN A 477 -7.98 -67.94 40.47
C GLN A 477 -7.63 -67.87 41.96
N SER A 478 -7.20 -66.74 42.45
CA SER A 478 -6.80 -66.44 43.83
C SER A 478 -7.96 -65.99 44.71
N ILE A 479 -9.20 -66.13 44.28
CA ILE A 479 -10.38 -65.70 45.03
C ILE A 479 -10.36 -66.29 46.46
N PRO A 480 -10.57 -65.48 47.51
CA PRO A 480 -10.63 -65.98 48.87
C PRO A 480 -11.68 -67.11 49.03
N LYS A 481 -11.33 -68.16 49.79
CA LYS A 481 -12.21 -69.32 50.01
C LYS A 481 -13.42 -68.87 50.81
N GLU A 482 -14.60 -69.12 50.27
CA GLU A 482 -15.87 -68.71 50.86
C GLU A 482 -16.01 -69.25 52.29
N ILE A 483 -16.28 -68.38 53.24
CA ILE A 483 -16.63 -68.73 54.63
C ILE A 483 -18.09 -68.43 54.84
N SER A 484 -18.78 -69.48 55.41
CA SER A 484 -20.22 -69.38 55.62
C SER A 484 -20.55 -68.28 56.65
N LYS A 485 -21.64 -67.55 56.38
CA LYS A 485 -22.11 -66.49 57.27
C LYS A 485 -22.50 -67.10 58.64
N PRO A 486 -22.12 -66.52 59.79
CA PRO A 486 -22.54 -66.92 61.11
C PRO A 486 -24.05 -66.98 61.19
N ASN A 487 -24.61 -68.04 61.87
CA ASN A 487 -26.04 -68.35 61.87
C ASN A 487 -26.65 -68.54 63.30
N THR A 488 -25.90 -68.28 64.39
CA THR A 488 -26.44 -68.24 65.76
C THR A 488 -27.18 -66.93 66.04
N GLU A 489 -28.20 -66.93 66.90
CA GLU A 489 -28.97 -65.68 67.18
C GLU A 489 -28.04 -64.55 67.74
N GLU A 490 -27.08 -64.89 68.60
CA GLU A 490 -26.12 -63.96 69.17
C GLU A 490 -25.15 -63.44 68.16
N ASP A 491 -24.68 -64.30 67.22
CA ASP A 491 -23.78 -63.85 66.12
C ASP A 491 -24.48 -62.95 65.09
N LEU A 492 -25.78 -63.22 64.83
CA LEU A 492 -26.61 -62.40 63.93
C LEU A 492 -26.88 -61.02 64.48
N GLU A 493 -27.00 -60.85 65.80
CA GLU A 493 -27.19 -59.56 66.41
C GLU A 493 -25.89 -58.70 66.33
N LYS A 494 -24.76 -59.28 66.69
CA LYS A 494 -23.45 -58.64 66.56
C LYS A 494 -23.07 -58.34 65.10
N GLU A 495 -23.44 -59.19 64.18
CA GLU A 495 -23.23 -58.95 62.77
C GLU A 495 -24.05 -57.75 62.27
N LYS A 496 -25.25 -57.54 62.71
CA LYS A 496 -26.08 -56.35 62.42
C LYS A 496 -25.41 -55.07 62.94
N GLU A 497 -24.83 -55.07 64.13
CA GLU A 497 -24.08 -53.96 64.66
C GLU A 497 -22.82 -53.68 63.84
N ILE A 498 -22.09 -54.68 63.42
CA ILE A 498 -20.94 -54.53 62.52
C ILE A 498 -21.33 -53.96 61.15
N GLN A 499 -22.43 -54.44 60.58
CA GLN A 499 -22.98 -53.92 59.33
C GLN A 499 -23.40 -52.41 59.44
N GLU A 500 -23.88 -51.96 60.59
CA GLU A 500 -24.20 -50.54 60.82
C GLU A 500 -22.91 -49.71 60.86
N PHE A 501 -21.82 -50.22 61.44
CA PHE A 501 -20.52 -49.51 61.34
C PHE A 501 -20.00 -49.50 59.91
N ASP A 502 -20.17 -50.59 59.13
CA ASP A 502 -19.77 -50.61 57.71
C ASP A 502 -20.55 -49.56 56.92
N ARG A 503 -21.87 -49.52 57.10
CA ARG A 503 -22.69 -48.48 56.44
C ARG A 503 -22.27 -47.08 56.80
N ARG A 504 -21.88 -46.83 58.08
CA ARG A 504 -21.37 -45.54 58.51
C ARG A 504 -20.00 -45.19 57.91
N ILE A 505 -19.12 -46.17 57.81
CA ILE A 505 -17.81 -46.06 57.14
C ILE A 505 -18.00 -45.68 55.67
N GLU A 506 -18.89 -46.33 54.93
CA GLU A 506 -19.21 -46.02 53.53
C GLU A 506 -19.78 -44.61 53.39
N GLN A 507 -20.68 -44.18 54.27
CA GLN A 507 -21.24 -42.83 54.25
C GLN A 507 -20.13 -41.77 54.42
N ILE A 508 -19.24 -41.93 55.41
CA ILE A 508 -18.15 -40.99 55.66
C ILE A 508 -17.15 -41.02 54.51
N ALA A 509 -16.83 -42.20 53.98
CA ALA A 509 -15.93 -42.33 52.82
C ALA A 509 -16.50 -41.61 51.56
N SER A 510 -17.82 -41.73 51.35
CA SER A 510 -18.50 -40.99 50.29
C SER A 510 -18.41 -39.45 50.48
N LEU A 511 -18.58 -38.98 51.71
CA LEU A 511 -18.45 -37.55 52.06
C LEU A 511 -17.00 -37.04 51.84
N ILE A 512 -16.01 -37.87 52.27
CA ILE A 512 -14.58 -37.57 52.00
C ILE A 512 -14.30 -37.47 50.50
N GLN A 513 -14.83 -38.43 49.72
CA GLN A 513 -14.66 -38.38 48.26
C GLN A 513 -15.35 -37.14 47.62
N GLY A 514 -16.54 -36.79 48.13
CA GLY A 514 -17.24 -35.57 47.73
C GLY A 514 -16.38 -34.32 47.96
N LYS A 515 -15.74 -34.21 49.14
CA LYS A 515 -14.84 -33.06 49.45
C LYS A 515 -13.56 -33.08 48.59
N LYS A 516 -13.00 -34.21 48.25
CA LYS A 516 -11.89 -34.32 47.32
C LYS A 516 -12.27 -33.82 45.91
N ASN A 517 -13.46 -34.18 45.45
CA ASN A 517 -13.96 -33.73 44.14
C ASN A 517 -14.25 -32.22 44.13
N GLU A 518 -14.77 -31.65 45.22
CA GLU A 518 -14.93 -30.18 45.38
C GLU A 518 -13.57 -29.49 45.26
N ILE A 519 -12.52 -29.97 45.95
CA ILE A 519 -11.16 -29.39 45.90
C ILE A 519 -10.59 -29.48 44.50
N TYR A 520 -10.77 -30.61 43.81
CA TYR A 520 -10.34 -30.77 42.42
C TYR A 520 -11.02 -29.75 41.50
N ASP A 521 -12.33 -29.56 41.60
CA ASP A 521 -13.04 -28.54 40.78
C ASP A 521 -12.59 -27.12 41.09
N PHE A 522 -12.37 -26.79 42.35
CA PHE A 522 -11.83 -25.48 42.72
C PHE A 522 -10.43 -25.26 42.12
N ASN A 523 -9.53 -26.23 42.18
CA ASN A 523 -8.21 -26.16 41.58
C ASN A 523 -8.30 -25.90 40.07
N ARG A 524 -9.09 -26.70 39.34
CA ARG A 524 -9.30 -26.56 37.92
C ARG A 524 -9.79 -25.12 37.55
N ARG A 525 -10.73 -24.56 38.31
CA ARG A 525 -11.28 -23.24 38.11
C ARG A 525 -10.22 -22.17 38.41
N ILE A 526 -9.43 -22.32 39.47
CA ILE A 526 -8.31 -21.41 39.80
C ILE A 526 -7.29 -21.39 38.67
N ASP A 527 -6.93 -22.55 38.13
CA ASP A 527 -5.97 -22.66 37.02
C ASP A 527 -6.48 -21.96 35.78
N THR A 528 -7.78 -22.16 35.44
CA THR A 528 -8.43 -21.45 34.32
C THR A 528 -8.36 -19.93 34.49
N PHE A 529 -8.67 -19.40 35.68
CA PHE A 529 -8.59 -17.95 35.92
C PHE A 529 -7.16 -17.42 35.94
N ASN A 530 -6.18 -18.23 36.36
CA ASN A 530 -4.75 -17.88 36.28
C ASN A 530 -4.27 -17.80 34.83
N GLU A 531 -4.71 -18.72 33.95
CA GLU A 531 -4.42 -18.68 32.52
C GLU A 531 -5.04 -17.45 31.86
N LEU A 532 -6.31 -17.14 32.14
CA LEU A 532 -6.97 -15.94 31.64
C LEU A 532 -6.26 -14.67 32.14
N ARG A 533 -5.84 -14.63 33.40
CA ARG A 533 -5.06 -13.53 33.96
C ARG A 533 -3.72 -13.34 33.25
N ALA A 534 -3.02 -14.43 32.90
CA ALA A 534 -1.79 -14.39 32.15
C ALA A 534 -1.98 -13.84 30.73
N LEU A 535 -3.05 -14.26 30.03
CA LEU A 535 -3.42 -13.74 28.71
C LEU A 535 -3.73 -12.26 28.76
N VAL A 536 -4.58 -11.81 29.68
CA VAL A 536 -4.92 -10.38 29.83
C VAL A 536 -3.68 -9.55 30.15
N ASN A 537 -2.80 -10.01 31.06
CA ASN A 537 -1.56 -9.32 31.38
C ASN A 537 -0.60 -9.22 30.17
N LYS A 538 -0.62 -10.18 29.27
CA LYS A 538 0.14 -10.13 28.01
C LYS A 538 -0.41 -9.02 27.11
N GLU A 539 -1.72 -8.95 26.92
CA GLU A 539 -2.33 -7.95 26.05
C GLU A 539 -2.26 -6.54 26.65
N VAL A 540 -2.37 -6.39 27.96
CA VAL A 540 -2.13 -5.10 28.66
C VAL A 540 -0.72 -4.59 28.36
N ARG A 541 0.30 -5.43 28.47
CA ARG A 541 1.69 -5.04 28.14
C ARG A 541 1.85 -4.66 26.66
N ASN A 542 1.16 -5.33 25.76
CA ASN A 542 1.14 -4.99 24.33
C ASN A 542 0.56 -3.60 24.09
N ILE A 543 -0.57 -3.28 24.75
CA ILE A 543 -1.22 -1.96 24.67
C ILE A 543 -0.33 -0.86 25.29
N ASP A 544 0.29 -1.11 26.42
CA ASP A 544 1.20 -0.17 27.07
C ASP A 544 2.44 0.11 26.19
N SER A 545 2.98 -0.92 25.55
CA SER A 545 4.07 -0.77 24.58
C SER A 545 3.65 0.06 23.36
N LEU A 546 2.43 -0.16 22.85
CA LEU A 546 1.87 0.61 21.74
C LEU A 546 1.63 2.06 22.14
N ASN A 547 1.06 2.31 23.32
CA ASN A 547 0.87 3.66 23.86
C ASN A 547 2.22 4.39 24.01
N SER A 548 3.26 3.71 24.49
CA SER A 548 4.60 4.27 24.60
C SER A 548 5.18 4.65 23.23
N ALA A 549 4.97 3.80 22.19
CA ALA A 549 5.38 4.08 20.83
C ALA A 549 4.61 5.27 20.22
N ILE A 550 3.30 5.34 20.45
CA ILE A 550 2.45 6.47 20.01
C ILE A 550 2.93 7.78 20.65
N THR A 551 3.15 7.78 21.98
CA THR A 551 3.62 8.97 22.72
C THR A 551 4.98 9.43 22.18
N SER A 552 5.93 8.51 22.02
CA SER A 552 7.27 8.84 21.47
C SER A 552 7.18 9.42 20.07
N SER A 553 6.31 8.90 19.21
CA SER A 553 6.12 9.42 17.85
C SER A 553 5.49 10.80 17.83
N LEU A 554 4.49 11.06 18.69
CA LEU A 554 3.83 12.37 18.82
C LEU A 554 4.77 13.43 19.40
N GLU A 555 5.61 13.07 20.38
CA GLU A 555 6.64 13.95 20.91
C GLU A 555 7.68 14.36 19.85
N MET A 556 8.09 13.43 18.99
CA MET A 556 8.99 13.71 17.86
C MET A 556 8.39 14.68 16.84
N GLU A 557 7.07 14.64 16.62
CA GLU A 557 6.33 15.53 15.71
C GLU A 557 5.88 16.83 16.40
N GLY A 558 6.17 17.03 17.68
CA GLY A 558 5.80 18.24 18.44
C GLY A 558 4.31 18.34 18.74
N ALA A 559 3.56 17.25 18.64
CA ALA A 559 2.13 17.21 18.97
C ALA A 559 1.94 17.09 20.49
N VAL A 560 1.10 17.96 21.06
CA VAL A 560 0.87 18.08 22.51
C VAL A 560 -0.40 17.33 22.97
N GLU A 561 -1.11 16.65 22.06
CA GLU A 561 -2.35 15.96 22.40
C GLU A 561 -2.09 14.54 22.92
N ASP A 562 -2.73 14.18 24.05
CA ASP A 562 -2.67 12.83 24.64
C ASP A 562 -3.53 11.85 23.84
N PHE A 563 -2.94 11.25 22.81
CA PHE A 563 -3.54 10.11 22.12
C PHE A 563 -3.08 8.82 22.78
N GLN A 564 -3.89 8.29 23.70
CA GLN A 564 -3.64 6.99 24.33
C GLN A 564 -4.82 6.05 24.10
N LEU A 565 -4.51 4.79 23.80
CA LEU A 565 -5.52 3.74 23.81
C LEU A 565 -5.93 3.47 25.25
N SER A 566 -7.19 3.73 25.59
CA SER A 566 -7.75 3.38 26.90
C SER A 566 -8.32 1.96 26.85
N TYR A 567 -8.12 1.20 27.92
CA TYR A 567 -8.69 -0.12 28.08
C TYR A 567 -9.26 -0.33 29.47
N THR A 568 -10.26 -1.22 29.57
CA THR A 568 -10.79 -1.67 30.86
C THR A 568 -10.32 -3.09 31.12
N SER A 569 -9.51 -3.28 32.17
CA SER A 569 -8.94 -4.60 32.49
C SER A 569 -9.80 -5.33 33.52
N PRO A 570 -10.14 -6.62 33.32
CA PRO A 570 -10.85 -7.45 34.28
C PRO A 570 -9.96 -8.07 35.38
N LEU A 571 -8.69 -7.69 35.47
CA LEU A 571 -7.70 -8.33 36.37
C LEU A 571 -8.08 -8.30 37.85
N GLU A 572 -8.60 -7.18 38.35
CA GLU A 572 -9.07 -7.07 39.73
C GLU A 572 -10.16 -8.10 40.00
N LYS A 573 -11.14 -8.21 39.10
CA LYS A 573 -12.24 -9.16 39.22
C LYS A 573 -11.77 -10.61 39.16
N TYR A 574 -10.78 -10.93 38.33
CA TYR A 574 -10.18 -12.28 38.31
C TYR A 574 -9.46 -12.58 39.64
N ASN A 575 -8.70 -11.63 40.19
CA ASN A 575 -8.06 -11.80 41.49
C ASN A 575 -9.08 -12.00 42.63
N GLU A 576 -10.17 -11.26 42.64
CA GLU A 576 -11.25 -11.47 43.61
C GLU A 576 -11.86 -12.87 43.52
N ILE A 577 -12.13 -13.37 42.31
CA ILE A 577 -12.66 -14.71 42.08
C ILE A 577 -11.65 -15.77 42.55
N ILE A 578 -10.37 -15.63 42.23
CA ILE A 578 -9.32 -16.56 42.67
C ILE A 578 -9.25 -16.62 44.20
N ILE A 579 -9.27 -15.48 44.89
CA ILE A 579 -9.27 -15.40 46.36
C ILE A 579 -10.50 -16.11 46.95
N GLN A 580 -11.69 -15.90 46.37
CA GLN A 580 -12.91 -16.56 46.80
C GLN A 580 -12.84 -18.08 46.62
N LEU A 581 -12.33 -18.55 45.45
CA LEU A 581 -12.17 -19.98 45.16
C LEU A 581 -11.16 -20.65 46.12
N GLU A 582 -10.03 -19.94 46.42
CA GLU A 582 -9.04 -20.40 47.39
C GLU A 582 -9.63 -20.53 48.80
N ALA A 583 -10.45 -19.56 49.22
CA ALA A 583 -11.11 -19.61 50.48
C ALA A 583 -12.08 -20.81 50.55
N LEU A 584 -12.90 -21.06 49.53
CA LEU A 584 -13.79 -22.22 49.45
C LEU A 584 -13.02 -23.57 49.43
N LYS A 585 -11.92 -23.63 48.68
CA LYS A 585 -11.01 -24.79 48.66
C LYS A 585 -10.47 -25.09 50.07
N ASN A 586 -10.03 -24.07 50.80
CA ASN A 586 -9.51 -24.22 52.14
C ASN A 586 -10.58 -24.72 53.12
N VAL A 587 -11.82 -24.22 53.00
CA VAL A 587 -12.96 -24.72 53.79
C VAL A 587 -13.21 -26.23 53.53
N ALA A 588 -13.22 -26.62 52.24
CA ALA A 588 -13.38 -28.04 51.87
C ALA A 588 -12.22 -28.92 52.38
N ALA A 589 -10.97 -28.38 52.29
CA ALA A 589 -9.78 -29.07 52.74
C ALA A 589 -9.77 -29.28 54.27
N ASN A 590 -10.32 -28.40 55.07
CA ASN A 590 -10.37 -28.52 56.52
C ASN A 590 -11.14 -29.78 56.97
N TYR A 591 -12.15 -30.23 56.23
CA TYR A 591 -12.86 -31.45 56.54
C TYR A 591 -11.99 -32.74 56.38
N LEU A 592 -10.86 -32.63 55.67
CA LEU A 592 -9.93 -33.73 55.38
C LEU A 592 -8.67 -33.70 56.21
N VAL A 593 -8.50 -32.71 57.11
CA VAL A 593 -7.34 -32.57 58.00
C VAL A 593 -7.64 -33.18 59.36
N SER A 594 -6.80 -34.09 59.82
CA SER A 594 -6.87 -34.67 61.14
C SER A 594 -6.53 -33.65 62.25
N GLY A 595 -7.22 -33.78 63.40
CA GLY A 595 -7.02 -32.90 64.57
C GLY A 595 -7.79 -31.59 64.55
N ILE A 596 -8.69 -31.40 63.61
CA ILE A 596 -9.56 -30.21 63.51
C ILE A 596 -10.99 -30.60 63.81
N THR A 597 -11.74 -29.67 64.44
CA THR A 597 -13.17 -29.87 64.70
C THR A 597 -13.91 -30.19 63.38
N ASP A 598 -14.79 -31.19 63.38
CA ASP A 598 -15.55 -31.69 62.23
C ASP A 598 -14.71 -32.40 61.13
N SER A 599 -13.53 -32.91 61.49
CA SER A 599 -12.72 -33.75 60.60
C SER A 599 -13.41 -35.04 60.25
N LEU A 600 -13.74 -35.27 58.97
CA LEU A 600 -14.29 -36.51 58.46
C LEU A 600 -13.28 -37.67 58.54
N VAL A 601 -11.96 -37.36 58.48
CA VAL A 601 -10.91 -38.38 58.64
C VAL A 601 -10.87 -38.91 60.05
N ASP A 602 -10.93 -38.05 61.07
CA ASP A 602 -10.95 -38.46 62.47
C ASP A 602 -12.24 -39.22 62.83
N GLU A 603 -13.39 -38.77 62.27
CA GLU A 603 -14.64 -39.49 62.44
C GLU A 603 -14.56 -40.92 61.84
N LEU A 604 -13.98 -41.04 60.61
CA LEU A 604 -13.78 -42.34 59.98
C LEU A 604 -12.91 -43.27 60.81
N ASP A 605 -11.77 -42.75 61.32
CA ASP A 605 -10.83 -43.54 62.13
C ASP A 605 -11.48 -44.00 63.49
N LYS A 606 -12.27 -43.10 64.08
CA LYS A 606 -13.03 -43.46 65.30
C LYS A 606 -14.06 -44.56 65.02
N VAL A 607 -14.81 -44.48 63.93
CA VAL A 607 -15.79 -45.48 63.56
C VAL A 607 -15.10 -46.82 63.24
N LYS A 608 -13.99 -46.81 62.53
CA LYS A 608 -13.20 -48.00 62.24
C LYS A 608 -12.63 -48.62 63.49
N SER A 609 -12.11 -47.87 64.46
CA SER A 609 -11.59 -48.36 65.76
C SER A 609 -12.69 -49.03 66.56
N ASN A 610 -13.91 -48.44 66.61
CA ASN A 610 -15.01 -49.00 67.32
C ASN A 610 -15.49 -50.36 66.67
N LYS A 611 -15.55 -50.41 65.35
CA LYS A 611 -15.82 -51.66 64.62
C LYS A 611 -14.76 -52.71 64.96
N SER A 612 -13.47 -52.37 64.94
CA SER A 612 -12.38 -53.30 65.24
C SER A 612 -12.53 -53.91 66.61
N LEU A 613 -12.83 -53.08 67.67
CA LEU A 613 -13.07 -53.54 69.00
C LEU A 613 -14.24 -54.50 69.09
N LEU A 614 -15.36 -54.19 68.41
CA LEU A 614 -16.55 -55.11 68.40
C LEU A 614 -16.22 -56.40 67.72
N VAL A 615 -15.46 -56.44 66.63
CA VAL A 615 -15.03 -57.62 65.94
C VAL A 615 -14.10 -58.50 66.82
N GLU A 616 -13.18 -57.85 67.57
CA GLU A 616 -12.28 -58.55 68.51
C GLU A 616 -13.04 -59.23 69.68
N GLU A 617 -14.11 -58.64 70.19
CA GLU A 617 -14.95 -59.12 71.22
C GLU A 617 -15.99 -60.20 70.79
N SER A 618 -16.09 -60.37 69.44
CA SER A 618 -17.07 -61.31 68.83
C SER A 618 -16.58 -62.74 68.81
N SER A 619 -17.49 -63.68 68.50
CA SER A 619 -17.17 -65.11 68.34
C SER A 619 -16.08 -65.38 67.27
N LYS A 620 -15.46 -66.56 67.37
CA LYS A 620 -14.49 -66.98 66.35
C LYS A 620 -15.03 -66.97 64.94
N ASN A 621 -16.31 -67.42 64.78
CA ASN A 621 -16.97 -67.48 63.51
C ASN A 621 -17.19 -66.11 62.86
N ILE A 622 -17.55 -65.11 63.68
CA ILE A 622 -17.69 -63.71 63.21
C ILE A 622 -16.35 -63.15 62.79
N ARG A 623 -15.28 -63.40 63.59
CA ARG A 623 -13.92 -62.90 63.23
C ARG A 623 -13.42 -63.46 61.92
N GLU A 624 -13.53 -64.82 61.75
CA GLU A 624 -13.14 -65.46 60.48
C GLU A 624 -13.99 -65.03 59.31
N TYR A 625 -15.30 -64.72 59.49
CA TYR A 625 -16.15 -64.19 58.45
C TYR A 625 -15.82 -62.75 58.15
N GLN A 626 -15.50 -61.86 59.09
CA GLN A 626 -15.06 -60.50 58.87
C GLN A 626 -13.67 -60.44 58.19
N GLU A 627 -12.73 -61.29 58.60
CA GLU A 627 -11.44 -61.47 57.90
C GLU A 627 -11.68 -61.91 56.45
N TYR A 628 -12.58 -62.84 56.19
CA TYR A 628 -12.92 -63.21 54.82
C TYR A 628 -13.51 -62.03 54.03
N LEU A 629 -14.40 -61.20 54.59
CA LEU A 629 -14.96 -60.06 53.94
C LEU A 629 -13.86 -59.00 53.57
N VAL A 630 -12.92 -58.72 54.48
CA VAL A 630 -11.80 -57.79 54.20
C VAL A 630 -10.88 -58.36 53.11
N LEU A 631 -10.61 -59.66 53.11
CA LEU A 631 -9.85 -60.36 52.07
C LEU A 631 -10.59 -60.28 50.71
N LEU A 632 -11.89 -60.48 50.72
CA LEU A 632 -12.76 -60.45 49.55
C LEU A 632 -12.86 -59.00 49.00
N GLU A 633 -12.99 -58.00 49.87
CA GLU A 633 -12.99 -56.56 49.46
C GLU A 633 -11.64 -56.19 48.84
N THR A 634 -10.54 -56.57 49.48
CA THR A 634 -9.18 -56.31 48.98
C THR A 634 -8.98 -56.99 47.63
N TRP A 635 -9.42 -58.24 47.48
CA TRP A 635 -9.36 -58.97 46.23
C TRP A 635 -10.21 -58.32 45.15
N THR A 636 -11.45 -57.92 45.47
CA THR A 636 -12.32 -57.23 44.54
C THR A 636 -11.72 -55.91 44.07
N LYS A 637 -11.17 -55.16 45.02
CA LYS A 637 -10.50 -53.84 44.67
C LYS A 637 -9.30 -54.05 43.76
N GLN A 638 -8.46 -55.04 44.00
CA GLN A 638 -7.35 -55.38 43.13
C GLN A 638 -7.80 -55.82 41.74
N ARG A 639 -8.86 -56.60 41.64
CA ARG A 639 -9.49 -57.01 40.38
C ARG A 639 -9.96 -55.79 39.59
N ASP A 640 -10.70 -54.91 40.28
CA ASP A 640 -11.24 -53.68 39.65
C ASP A 640 -10.14 -52.72 39.25
N ASP A 641 -9.05 -52.69 40.04
CA ASP A 641 -7.85 -51.90 39.69
C ASP A 641 -7.11 -52.41 38.43
N ILE A 642 -7.12 -53.75 38.21
CA ILE A 642 -6.53 -54.37 36.99
C ILE A 642 -7.44 -54.10 35.78
N ILE A 643 -8.77 -54.25 35.95
CA ILE A 643 -9.73 -53.97 34.87
C ILE A 643 -9.69 -52.48 34.56
N GLY A 644 -9.76 -51.62 35.58
CA GLY A 644 -9.69 -50.19 35.50
C GLY A 644 -10.83 -49.57 34.71
N ASP A 645 -10.53 -48.41 34.08
CA ASP A 645 -11.43 -47.69 33.17
C ASP A 645 -10.63 -47.16 31.97
N GLU A 646 -11.36 -46.58 31.02
CA GLU A 646 -10.79 -46.03 29.77
C GLU A 646 -9.79 -44.91 29.97
N GLN A 647 -9.72 -44.29 31.15
CA GLN A 647 -8.81 -43.18 31.47
C GLN A 647 -7.60 -43.60 32.30
N LYS A 648 -7.67 -44.77 32.93
CA LYS A 648 -6.59 -45.31 33.80
C LYS A 648 -5.53 -45.99 32.95
N GLU A 649 -4.45 -45.26 32.66
CA GLU A 649 -3.32 -45.80 31.91
C GLU A 649 -2.84 -47.15 32.47
N GLY A 650 -2.63 -48.11 31.59
CA GLY A 650 -2.15 -49.44 31.96
C GLY A 650 -3.24 -50.37 32.54
N SER A 651 -4.50 -50.02 32.50
CA SER A 651 -5.62 -50.94 32.81
C SER A 651 -6.07 -51.71 31.56
N ILE A 652 -6.83 -52.80 31.77
CA ILE A 652 -7.35 -53.59 30.66
C ILE A 652 -8.29 -52.79 29.77
N GLU A 653 -9.21 -51.99 30.35
CA GLU A 653 -10.12 -51.16 29.59
C GLU A 653 -9.40 -50.08 28.78
N TYR A 654 -8.40 -49.43 29.38
CA TYR A 654 -7.57 -48.45 28.65
C TYR A 654 -6.83 -49.12 27.48
N LEU A 655 -6.18 -50.23 27.69
CA LEU A 655 -5.43 -50.94 26.62
C LEU A 655 -6.35 -51.51 25.54
N THR A 656 -7.58 -51.93 25.88
CA THR A 656 -8.59 -52.33 24.91
C THR A 656 -8.97 -51.17 24.00
N LYS A 657 -9.27 -50.02 24.57
CA LYS A 657 -9.59 -48.80 23.82
C LYS A 657 -8.42 -48.35 22.93
N GLU A 658 -7.19 -48.39 23.45
CA GLU A 658 -5.99 -48.05 22.66
C GLU A 658 -5.79 -48.99 21.49
N ARG A 659 -6.02 -50.32 21.67
CA ARG A 659 -5.98 -51.32 20.58
C ARG A 659 -7.06 -51.06 19.52
N ASP A 660 -8.27 -50.75 19.91
CA ASP A 660 -9.37 -50.45 19.01
C ASP A 660 -9.10 -49.18 18.23
N TYR A 661 -8.55 -48.17 18.89
CA TYR A 661 -8.08 -46.92 18.25
C TYR A 661 -6.98 -47.19 17.21
N LEU A 662 -5.96 -47.96 17.56
CA LEU A 662 -4.85 -48.32 16.67
C LEU A 662 -5.29 -49.14 15.46
N ASN A 663 -6.36 -49.96 15.57
CA ASN A 663 -6.82 -50.83 14.51
C ASN A 663 -7.85 -50.19 13.58
N SER A 664 -8.68 -49.27 14.04
CA SER A 664 -9.83 -48.80 13.31
C SER A 664 -9.93 -47.30 13.12
N ILE A 665 -9.33 -46.49 14.00
CA ILE A 665 -9.54 -45.04 14.02
C ILE A 665 -8.29 -44.25 13.58
N ILE A 666 -7.11 -44.64 14.05
CA ILE A 666 -5.85 -43.88 13.87
C ILE A 666 -5.54 -43.55 12.39
N GLY A 667 -5.89 -44.46 11.46
CA GLY A 667 -5.69 -44.25 10.04
C GLY A 667 -6.53 -43.09 9.48
N ASN A 668 -7.76 -42.96 9.94
CA ASN A 668 -8.66 -41.91 9.56
C ASN A 668 -8.21 -40.55 10.14
N ASP A 669 -7.81 -40.55 11.42
CA ASP A 669 -7.29 -39.35 12.09
C ASP A 669 -6.01 -38.84 11.41
N MET A 670 -5.13 -39.73 10.98
CA MET A 670 -3.94 -39.42 10.20
C MET A 670 -4.31 -38.74 8.88
N GLN A 671 -5.28 -39.27 8.14
CA GLN A 671 -5.74 -38.68 6.88
C GLN A 671 -6.33 -37.27 7.07
N ILE A 672 -7.13 -37.12 8.13
CA ILE A 672 -7.68 -35.79 8.48
C ILE A 672 -6.57 -34.78 8.77
N LEU A 673 -5.54 -35.16 9.53
CA LEU A 673 -4.42 -34.26 9.83
C LEU A 673 -3.57 -33.96 8.60
N ILE A 674 -3.35 -34.92 7.71
CA ILE A 674 -2.66 -34.73 6.44
C ILE A 674 -3.44 -33.72 5.60
N GLN A 675 -4.76 -33.89 5.47
CA GLN A 675 -5.58 -32.92 4.73
C GLN A 675 -5.54 -31.53 5.35
N GLN A 676 -5.64 -31.42 6.68
CA GLN A 676 -5.50 -30.13 7.37
C GLN A 676 -4.13 -29.49 7.15
N ARG A 677 -3.07 -30.28 7.07
CA ARG A 677 -1.72 -29.83 6.74
C ARG A 677 -1.66 -29.22 5.34
N GLU A 678 -2.19 -29.94 4.34
CA GLU A 678 -2.26 -29.50 2.95
C GLU A 678 -3.07 -28.21 2.82
N ASP A 679 -4.25 -28.14 3.42
CA ASP A 679 -5.11 -26.96 3.40
C ASP A 679 -4.40 -25.77 4.04
N THR A 680 -3.70 -25.97 5.17
CA THR A 680 -2.94 -24.90 5.82
C THR A 680 -1.76 -24.44 4.98
N ILE A 681 -1.08 -25.32 4.25
CA ILE A 681 -0.01 -24.95 3.30
C ILE A 681 -0.61 -24.11 2.17
N LYS A 682 -1.75 -24.50 1.59
CA LYS A 682 -2.46 -23.74 0.56
C LYS A 682 -2.84 -22.33 1.04
N GLU A 683 -3.35 -22.24 2.27
CA GLU A 683 -3.64 -20.94 2.90
C GLU A 683 -2.36 -20.06 3.02
N ILE A 684 -1.24 -20.62 3.44
CA ILE A 684 0.05 -19.91 3.53
C ILE A 684 0.48 -19.39 2.15
N TYR A 685 0.40 -20.22 1.11
CA TYR A 685 0.78 -19.81 -0.25
C TYR A 685 -0.19 -18.77 -0.83
N SER A 686 -1.47 -18.89 -0.56
CA SER A 686 -2.47 -17.86 -0.89
C SER A 686 -2.09 -16.51 -0.28
N LYS A 687 -1.69 -16.50 1.00
CA LYS A 687 -1.23 -15.27 1.68
C LYS A 687 0.11 -14.74 1.15
N LYS A 688 1.01 -15.61 0.73
CA LYS A 688 2.23 -15.18 0.04
C LYS A 688 1.93 -14.53 -1.32
N ASN A 689 0.97 -15.08 -2.08
CA ASN A 689 0.52 -14.48 -3.33
C ASN A 689 -0.17 -13.13 -3.11
N GLU A 690 -0.95 -12.95 -2.03
CA GLU A 690 -1.47 -11.63 -1.64
C GLU A 690 -0.32 -10.60 -1.44
N THR A 691 0.82 -11.04 -0.90
CA THR A 691 2.00 -10.17 -0.78
C THR A 691 2.55 -9.77 -2.15
N VAL A 692 2.61 -10.71 -3.09
CA VAL A 692 3.02 -10.44 -4.49
C VAL A 692 2.07 -9.42 -5.14
N GLU A 693 0.76 -9.58 -4.95
CA GLU A 693 -0.22 -8.62 -5.48
C GLU A 693 -0.03 -7.21 -4.91
N VAL A 694 0.28 -7.07 -3.61
CA VAL A 694 0.60 -5.77 -3.02
C VAL A 694 1.78 -5.11 -3.74
N PHE A 695 2.84 -5.84 -4.07
CA PHE A 695 3.96 -5.32 -4.85
C PHE A 695 3.54 -4.92 -6.26
N ASN A 696 2.79 -5.77 -6.96
CA ASN A 696 2.34 -5.52 -8.32
C ASN A 696 1.41 -4.29 -8.39
N GLU A 697 0.53 -4.11 -7.40
CA GLU A 697 -0.29 -2.90 -7.28
C GLU A 697 0.56 -1.63 -7.10
N LEU A 698 1.62 -1.70 -6.30
CA LEU A 698 2.54 -0.57 -6.10
C LEU A 698 3.40 -0.28 -7.34
N TYR A 699 3.69 -1.28 -8.17
CA TYR A 699 4.41 -1.11 -9.43
C TYR A 699 3.52 -0.57 -10.56
N ARG A 700 2.21 -0.75 -10.48
CA ARG A 700 1.25 -0.39 -11.53
C ARG A 700 1.34 1.05 -12.02
N PRO A 701 1.44 2.10 -11.18
CA PRO A 701 1.58 3.48 -11.65
C PRO A 701 2.82 3.69 -12.51
N VAL A 702 3.93 3.09 -12.12
CA VAL A 702 5.20 3.18 -12.85
C VAL A 702 5.12 2.40 -14.16
N HIS A 703 4.50 1.23 -14.16
CA HIS A 703 4.31 0.43 -15.36
C HIS A 703 3.50 1.17 -16.42
N ILE A 704 2.40 1.85 -16.02
CA ILE A 704 1.57 2.65 -16.92
C ILE A 704 2.40 3.78 -17.55
N GLU A 705 3.19 4.50 -16.75
CA GLU A 705 3.99 5.62 -17.22
C GLU A 705 5.16 5.16 -18.11
N LEU A 706 5.84 4.08 -17.73
CA LEU A 706 6.90 3.50 -18.55
C LEU A 706 6.36 3.00 -19.88
N LYS A 707 5.22 2.33 -19.91
CA LYS A 707 4.61 1.88 -21.15
C LYS A 707 4.34 3.04 -22.09
N ARG A 708 3.81 4.17 -21.58
CA ARG A 708 3.59 5.39 -22.35
C ARG A 708 4.89 5.96 -22.95
N ILE A 709 5.99 5.92 -22.19
CA ILE A 709 7.29 6.44 -22.62
C ILE A 709 7.96 5.48 -23.63
N LEU A 710 7.89 4.18 -23.37
CA LEU A 710 8.62 3.16 -24.13
C LEU A 710 7.91 2.77 -25.43
N GLU A 711 6.59 2.94 -25.55
CA GLU A 711 5.87 2.80 -26.83
C GLU A 711 6.45 3.70 -27.92
N ALA A 712 7.08 4.82 -27.55
CA ALA A 712 7.76 5.72 -28.47
C ALA A 712 9.15 5.22 -28.91
N ILE A 713 9.71 4.20 -28.24
CA ILE A 713 11.12 3.75 -28.42
C ILE A 713 11.16 2.28 -28.90
N ASP A 714 10.02 1.62 -29.03
CA ASP A 714 9.89 0.18 -29.40
C ASP A 714 10.64 -0.77 -28.44
N ASP A 715 10.65 -0.43 -27.14
CA ASP A 715 11.31 -1.20 -26.07
C ASP A 715 10.29 -1.55 -24.96
N ASN A 716 10.47 -2.68 -24.28
CA ASN A 716 9.59 -3.12 -23.20
C ASN A 716 10.38 -3.31 -21.91
N ILE A 717 10.04 -2.56 -20.88
CA ILE A 717 10.48 -2.79 -19.50
C ILE A 717 9.24 -3.07 -18.65
N GLU A 718 9.25 -4.20 -17.93
CA GLU A 718 8.17 -4.61 -17.05
C GLU A 718 8.71 -4.80 -15.63
N PHE A 719 7.99 -4.24 -14.65
CA PHE A 719 8.23 -4.51 -13.24
C PHE A 719 7.17 -5.49 -12.76
N SER A 720 7.61 -6.66 -12.34
CA SER A 720 6.75 -7.66 -11.72
C SER A 720 7.41 -8.24 -10.47
N ALA A 721 6.61 -8.47 -9.44
CA ALA A 721 7.02 -9.26 -8.30
C ALA A 721 6.65 -10.71 -8.58
N ILE A 722 7.56 -11.62 -8.25
CA ILE A 722 7.34 -13.06 -8.34
C ILE A 722 7.74 -13.73 -7.04
N LEU A 723 7.03 -14.81 -6.69
CA LEU A 723 7.46 -15.71 -5.64
C LEU A 723 8.60 -16.58 -6.19
N ASN A 724 9.70 -16.65 -5.43
CA ASN A 724 10.81 -17.52 -5.77
C ASN A 724 11.17 -18.42 -4.58
N ILE A 725 11.68 -19.61 -4.85
CA ILE A 725 12.09 -20.54 -3.80
C ILE A 725 13.55 -20.27 -3.44
N ASP A 726 13.82 -20.10 -2.12
CA ASP A 726 15.19 -19.97 -1.64
C ASP A 726 15.92 -21.31 -1.79
N MET A 727 16.97 -21.31 -2.61
CA MET A 727 17.80 -22.49 -2.86
C MET A 727 18.44 -23.08 -1.60
N LYS A 728 18.49 -22.35 -0.49
CA LYS A 728 18.92 -22.83 0.83
C LYS A 728 18.01 -23.95 1.40
N ILE A 729 16.76 -24.04 0.94
CA ILE A 729 15.86 -25.15 1.27
C ILE A 729 16.50 -26.47 0.87
N GLY A 730 17.13 -26.55 -0.30
CA GLY A 730 17.85 -27.73 -0.75
C GLY A 730 19.00 -28.14 0.17
N ASP A 731 19.70 -27.16 0.72
CA ASP A 731 20.80 -27.41 1.67
C ASP A 731 20.25 -28.04 2.97
N GLY A 732 19.13 -27.50 3.49
CA GLY A 732 18.43 -28.03 4.67
C GLY A 732 17.91 -29.45 4.47
N ILE A 733 17.29 -29.76 3.31
CA ILE A 733 16.84 -31.12 2.98
C ILE A 733 18.05 -32.09 2.96
N LEU A 734 19.16 -31.68 2.34
CA LEU A 734 20.35 -32.51 2.23
C LEU A 734 21.08 -32.73 3.57
N GLU A 735 20.90 -31.88 4.57
CA GLU A 735 21.39 -32.10 5.94
C GLU A 735 20.66 -33.26 6.64
N LEU A 736 19.39 -33.46 6.33
CA LEU A 736 18.56 -34.52 6.91
C LEU A 736 18.77 -35.87 6.26
N VAL A 737 19.37 -35.95 5.05
CA VAL A 737 19.57 -37.18 4.29
C VAL A 737 20.92 -37.83 4.63
N ASN A 738 20.89 -39.12 5.00
CA ASN A 738 22.12 -39.90 5.19
C ASN A 738 22.73 -40.29 3.83
N LYS A 739 23.78 -39.57 3.44
CA LYS A 739 24.47 -39.67 2.14
C LYS A 739 25.41 -40.91 2.02
N GLN A 740 25.48 -41.76 3.05
CA GLN A 740 26.34 -42.93 3.06
C GLN A 740 25.65 -44.20 2.55
N TYR A 741 24.32 -44.19 2.44
CA TYR A 741 23.56 -45.31 1.89
C TYR A 741 23.55 -45.26 0.36
N THR A 742 23.61 -46.44 -0.26
CA THR A 742 23.42 -46.62 -1.72
C THR A 742 22.01 -46.22 -2.11
N GLY A 743 21.87 -45.17 -2.91
CA GLY A 743 20.58 -44.67 -3.39
C GLY A 743 20.76 -43.38 -4.20
N ILE A 744 19.69 -42.73 -4.53
CA ILE A 744 19.64 -41.51 -5.35
C ILE A 744 20.47 -40.36 -4.75
N PHE A 745 20.59 -40.34 -3.42
CA PHE A 745 21.33 -39.33 -2.67
C PHE A 745 22.75 -39.78 -2.27
N ASN A 746 23.33 -40.74 -2.97
CA ASN A 746 24.70 -41.17 -2.74
C ASN A 746 25.70 -40.17 -3.34
N GLY A 747 26.56 -39.58 -2.50
CA GLY A 747 27.55 -38.59 -2.90
C GLY A 747 27.06 -37.14 -2.75
N LYS A 748 27.97 -36.27 -2.29
CA LYS A 748 27.62 -34.89 -1.92
C LYS A 748 27.26 -34.04 -3.15
N GLU A 749 28.04 -34.10 -4.22
CA GLU A 749 27.87 -33.25 -5.41
C GLU A 749 26.66 -33.67 -6.27
N GLU A 750 26.42 -34.97 -6.39
CA GLU A 750 25.30 -35.50 -7.19
C GLU A 750 23.97 -35.25 -6.52
N SER A 751 23.92 -35.40 -5.19
CA SER A 751 22.74 -35.06 -4.38
C SER A 751 22.38 -33.57 -4.48
N TYR A 752 23.38 -32.67 -4.45
CA TYR A 752 23.17 -31.24 -4.64
C TYR A 752 22.63 -30.89 -6.02
N LYS A 753 23.18 -31.51 -7.07
CA LYS A 753 22.69 -31.28 -8.45
C LYS A 753 21.24 -31.75 -8.62
N LEU A 754 20.91 -32.92 -8.05
CA LEU A 754 19.56 -33.46 -8.10
C LEU A 754 18.57 -32.55 -7.39
N VAL A 755 18.82 -32.18 -6.13
CA VAL A 755 17.90 -31.35 -5.35
C VAL A 755 17.77 -29.95 -5.95
N ARG A 756 18.85 -29.34 -6.43
CA ARG A 756 18.80 -28.06 -7.12
C ARG A 756 17.98 -28.14 -8.41
N GLY A 757 18.13 -29.22 -9.20
CA GLY A 757 17.32 -29.42 -10.40
C GLY A 757 15.83 -29.48 -10.05
N LEU A 758 15.46 -30.28 -9.08
CA LEU A 758 14.08 -30.41 -8.63
C LEU A 758 13.49 -29.08 -8.13
N ILE A 759 14.28 -28.29 -7.35
CA ILE A 759 13.82 -26.97 -6.85
C ILE A 759 13.71 -25.96 -7.99
N THR A 760 14.58 -26.02 -8.98
CA THR A 760 14.54 -25.10 -10.12
C THR A 760 13.30 -25.31 -11.00
N ASP A 761 12.81 -26.54 -11.08
CA ASP A 761 11.63 -26.90 -11.85
C ASP A 761 10.31 -26.65 -11.11
N LEU A 762 10.36 -26.28 -9.81
CA LEU A 762 9.17 -25.99 -9.03
C LEU A 762 8.59 -24.62 -9.34
N ASP A 763 7.30 -24.58 -9.58
CA ASP A 763 6.55 -23.33 -9.66
C ASP A 763 6.16 -22.87 -8.23
N ALA A 764 6.83 -21.83 -7.75
CA ALA A 764 6.58 -21.26 -6.43
C ALA A 764 5.18 -20.61 -6.27
N THR A 765 4.46 -20.39 -7.36
CA THR A 765 3.11 -19.82 -7.36
C THR A 765 2.04 -20.90 -7.25
N ASP A 766 2.36 -22.13 -7.59
CA ASP A 766 1.46 -23.30 -7.52
C ASP A 766 1.64 -24.06 -6.19
N SER A 767 0.66 -23.92 -5.29
CA SER A 767 0.67 -24.59 -4.00
C SER A 767 0.59 -26.11 -4.11
N ASP A 768 -0.06 -26.66 -5.13
CA ASP A 768 -0.18 -28.11 -5.33
C ASP A 768 1.17 -28.69 -5.76
N ASN A 769 1.89 -27.98 -6.65
CA ASN A 769 3.24 -28.36 -7.06
C ASN A 769 4.24 -28.40 -5.88
N ILE A 770 4.10 -27.44 -4.94
CA ILE A 770 4.92 -27.38 -3.73
C ILE A 770 4.54 -28.50 -2.73
N ILE A 771 3.29 -28.91 -2.65
CA ILE A 771 2.83 -29.97 -1.75
C ILE A 771 3.28 -31.35 -2.27
N GLU A 772 3.31 -31.54 -3.58
CA GLU A 772 3.79 -32.78 -4.20
C GLU A 772 5.31 -32.96 -4.04
N PHE A 773 6.08 -31.86 -4.07
CA PHE A 773 7.53 -31.87 -3.80
C PHE A 773 7.86 -32.25 -2.38
#